data_02be0325c8094c73a480190c2a454b32
#
_entry.id   02be0325c8094c73a480190c2a454b32
#
_cell.length_a   1.000
_cell.length_b   1.000
_cell.length_c   1.000
_cell.angle_alpha   90.00
_cell.angle_beta   90.00
_cell.angle_gamma   90.00
#
_symmetry.space_group_name_H-M   'P 1'
#
loop_
_entity.id
_entity.type
_entity.pdbx_description
1 polymer ?
#
loop_
_entity_poly.entity_id
_entity_poly.type
_entity_poly.pdbx_seq_one_letter_code
_entity_poly.pdbx_strand_id
1 'polypeptide(L)'
;MVLNKNDVKRLIIYFIYDKDGIVDDYIIYMLNALRQNASEIVAVVNGTLENKSKDKLLSITNNVIERENKGFDVWAYKTAIDQYGWEKLVKFDEMIMMNFTIMGPVYPLNEMFECMDAKDLDFWGVTKFHKYENGDPFGTIKVGYIPEHIQSHFIAVRNSMIKSKQFQNYWNKMGEINDYRDAVGKHEAMFTKRFSEMGFKWDVYADMGEEYNNHPILCATREMIEKKRCPFFKRRSFMQSYDNIISDTFGQSALEAYNYIDQNTDYDVDMIWQNILRLENQADIKKNMQLNYILSSKSSNIDAGIIKARKIALVMHCYFEDLTEYCLHYASMMPESADIYITVPCEKNKEIVEQAFKQLNNNVQVIVIQNRGRDVSALLVATKKFIMNYDYVCFMHDKKVTQLKPETIGYGFSYKCFENMLGSKNVVLNAIETFEENPRLGMLMPPPPNHGDYYITLGLEWGMNFENTKNLAKELGITVPIDEKKEPIAPLGTMFWFRPRAMKLLFDRDWEYEDFPPEPNAIDGTLLHAIERIYSYVVQQEGYYPAWALSDKCADIEITNLNYMLRTMNNVVFHEGPGAGKFEDVINGLHSEFGYGNCGNALEAGLKNSSLYLNNDGVYNEKYKVCLLYTSPSPRDST
;
A
#
# COMPACT_ATOMS: atom_id res chain seq x y z
N MET A 1 -40.29 13.32 -4.82
CA MET A 1 -40.58 14.38 -3.83
C MET A 1 -39.44 15.39 -3.87
N VAL A 2 -39.72 16.67 -4.09
CA VAL A 2 -38.73 17.76 -4.03
C VAL A 2 -38.60 18.22 -2.58
N LEU A 3 -37.37 18.45 -2.09
CA LEU A 3 -37.11 18.95 -0.73
C LEU A 3 -36.79 20.45 -0.77
N ASN A 4 -37.72 21.24 -1.20
CA ASN A 4 -37.55 22.68 -1.31
C ASN A 4 -37.87 23.38 0.04
N LYS A 5 -36.99 23.23 1.04
CA LYS A 5 -37.10 23.78 2.39
C LYS A 5 -35.77 24.35 2.85
N ASN A 6 -35.79 25.42 3.61
CA ASN A 6 -34.61 25.99 4.26
C ASN A 6 -34.06 25.11 5.42
N ASP A 7 -34.85 24.13 5.90
CA ASP A 7 -34.51 23.27 7.05
C ASP A 7 -34.97 21.83 6.76
N VAL A 8 -34.19 21.12 5.98
CA VAL A 8 -34.42 19.70 5.67
C VAL A 8 -33.94 18.82 6.82
N LYS A 9 -34.86 18.08 7.43
CA LYS A 9 -34.57 17.16 8.53
C LYS A 9 -33.96 15.87 8.01
N ARG A 10 -32.65 15.75 8.08
CA ARG A 10 -31.91 14.55 7.67
C ARG A 10 -31.41 13.76 8.87
N LEU A 11 -31.63 12.45 8.84
CA LEU A 11 -30.98 11.48 9.71
C LEU A 11 -29.87 10.80 8.90
N ILE A 12 -28.65 10.78 9.43
CA ILE A 12 -27.54 10.04 8.83
C ILE A 12 -27.21 8.84 9.72
N ILE A 13 -27.27 7.64 9.14
CA ILE A 13 -26.81 6.41 9.74
C ILE A 13 -25.45 6.09 9.11
N TYR A 14 -24.39 6.34 9.87
CA TYR A 14 -23.01 6.15 9.41
C TYR A 14 -22.43 4.86 9.97
N PHE A 15 -22.15 3.91 9.10
CA PHE A 15 -21.56 2.62 9.47
C PHE A 15 -20.03 2.69 9.52
N ILE A 16 -19.45 2.11 10.59
CA ILE A 16 -18.00 2.05 10.83
C ILE A 16 -17.62 0.60 11.16
N TYR A 17 -16.54 0.14 10.57
CA TYR A 17 -15.85 -1.09 10.96
C TYR A 17 -14.35 -0.91 10.89
N ASP A 18 -13.67 -1.31 11.94
CA ASP A 18 -12.22 -1.44 12.00
C ASP A 18 -11.88 -2.63 12.91
N LYS A 19 -10.92 -3.48 12.48
CA LYS A 19 -10.56 -4.70 13.22
C LYS A 19 -9.99 -4.42 14.61
N ASP A 20 -9.35 -3.25 14.77
CA ASP A 20 -8.66 -2.82 15.99
C ASP A 20 -9.50 -1.78 16.78
N GLY A 21 -10.70 -1.46 16.30
CA GLY A 21 -11.60 -0.48 16.91
C GLY A 21 -11.13 0.97 16.77
N ILE A 22 -10.32 1.25 15.75
CA ILE A 22 -9.74 2.59 15.50
C ILE A 22 -10.65 3.40 14.59
N VAL A 23 -10.86 4.66 14.96
CA VAL A 23 -11.53 5.67 14.14
C VAL A 23 -10.48 6.62 13.59
N ASP A 24 -10.18 6.47 12.30
CA ASP A 24 -9.24 7.32 11.57
C ASP A 24 -9.78 8.74 11.39
N ASP A 25 -8.89 9.71 11.20
CA ASP A 25 -9.24 11.13 11.14
C ASP A 25 -10.13 11.47 9.93
N TYR A 26 -10.02 10.74 8.81
CA TYR A 26 -10.92 10.94 7.66
C TYR A 26 -12.41 10.70 8.00
N ILE A 27 -12.71 9.78 8.95
CA ILE A 27 -14.07 9.52 9.41
C ILE A 27 -14.59 10.73 10.19
N ILE A 28 -13.77 11.28 11.06
CA ILE A 28 -14.13 12.48 11.84
C ILE A 28 -14.31 13.70 10.92
N TYR A 29 -13.43 13.86 9.93
CA TYR A 29 -13.54 14.91 8.91
C TYR A 29 -14.86 14.79 8.14
N MET A 30 -15.20 13.59 7.67
CA MET A 30 -16.46 13.28 6.99
C MET A 30 -17.67 13.59 7.86
N LEU A 31 -17.69 13.12 9.09
CA LEU A 31 -18.82 13.33 10.01
C LEU A 31 -19.03 14.81 10.36
N ASN A 32 -17.95 15.58 10.52
CA ASN A 32 -18.02 17.03 10.72
C ASN A 32 -18.64 17.75 9.52
N ALA A 33 -18.26 17.36 8.30
CA ALA A 33 -18.84 17.93 7.08
C ALA A 33 -20.34 17.58 6.94
N LEU A 34 -20.69 16.33 7.22
CA LEU A 34 -22.08 15.86 7.19
C LEU A 34 -22.97 16.54 8.22
N ARG A 35 -22.43 16.88 9.39
CA ARG A 35 -23.16 17.54 10.49
C ARG A 35 -23.80 18.86 10.06
N GLN A 36 -23.22 19.55 9.09
CA GLN A 36 -23.76 20.82 8.57
C GLN A 36 -25.11 20.63 7.81
N ASN A 37 -25.36 19.42 7.32
CA ASN A 37 -26.53 19.07 6.51
C ASN A 37 -27.42 18.02 7.22
N ALA A 38 -27.14 17.68 8.46
CA ALA A 38 -27.86 16.66 9.22
C ALA A 38 -28.52 17.24 10.47
N SER A 39 -29.75 16.82 10.73
CA SER A 39 -30.42 17.10 12.02
C SER A 39 -29.98 16.12 13.10
N GLU A 40 -29.61 14.90 12.70
CA GLU A 40 -29.17 13.84 13.60
C GLU A 40 -28.19 12.91 12.88
N ILE A 41 -27.13 12.48 13.58
CA ILE A 41 -26.16 11.48 13.10
C ILE A 41 -26.11 10.33 14.09
N VAL A 42 -26.18 9.10 13.58
CA VAL A 42 -25.99 7.87 14.33
C VAL A 42 -24.77 7.15 13.79
N ALA A 43 -23.76 6.94 14.61
CA ALA A 43 -22.62 6.12 14.28
C ALA A 43 -22.90 4.67 14.71
N VAL A 44 -22.92 3.74 13.76
CA VAL A 44 -23.09 2.30 14.05
C VAL A 44 -21.78 1.61 13.80
N VAL A 45 -21.22 1.02 14.86
CA VAL A 45 -19.90 0.39 14.84
C VAL A 45 -20.04 -1.12 14.98
N ASN A 46 -19.53 -1.87 14.00
CA ASN A 46 -19.36 -3.30 14.17
C ASN A 46 -18.05 -3.57 14.94
N GLY A 47 -18.13 -4.29 16.05
CA GLY A 47 -17.02 -4.53 16.97
C GLY A 47 -17.01 -3.57 18.15
N THR A 48 -15.89 -3.50 18.85
CA THR A 48 -15.67 -2.65 20.04
C THR A 48 -14.67 -1.55 19.70
N LEU A 49 -14.97 -0.32 20.09
CA LEU A 49 -14.09 0.83 19.88
C LEU A 49 -12.96 0.87 20.92
N GLU A 50 -11.79 1.31 20.47
CA GLU A 50 -10.76 1.81 21.37
C GLU A 50 -11.26 3.08 22.08
N ASN A 51 -10.83 3.31 23.33
CA ASN A 51 -11.31 4.45 24.12
C ASN A 51 -11.12 5.80 23.44
N LYS A 52 -9.95 6.06 22.86
CA LYS A 52 -9.70 7.32 22.12
C LYS A 52 -10.60 7.48 20.91
N SER A 53 -10.86 6.41 20.20
CA SER A 53 -11.74 6.37 19.04
C SER A 53 -13.19 6.63 19.43
N LYS A 54 -13.62 6.09 20.57
CA LYS A 54 -14.93 6.36 21.16
C LYS A 54 -15.09 7.83 21.54
N ASP A 55 -14.07 8.42 22.18
CA ASP A 55 -14.07 9.86 22.53
C ASP A 55 -14.15 10.75 21.29
N LYS A 56 -13.43 10.40 20.21
CA LYS A 56 -13.53 11.09 18.92
C LYS A 56 -14.95 11.10 18.38
N LEU A 57 -15.63 9.94 18.35
CA LEU A 57 -17.03 9.87 17.87
C LEU A 57 -18.00 10.62 18.78
N LEU A 58 -17.85 10.53 20.08
CA LEU A 58 -18.68 11.23 21.04
C LEU A 58 -18.56 12.75 20.96
N SER A 59 -17.45 13.28 20.44
CA SER A 59 -17.31 14.70 20.13
C SER A 59 -18.20 15.17 18.96
N ILE A 60 -18.64 14.25 18.11
CA ILE A 60 -19.49 14.51 16.95
C ILE A 60 -20.95 14.22 17.26
N THR A 61 -21.24 13.06 17.85
CA THR A 61 -22.60 12.61 18.14
C THR A 61 -22.67 11.79 19.42
N ASN A 62 -23.74 11.98 20.20
CA ASN A 62 -24.02 11.14 21.36
C ASN A 62 -24.69 9.80 20.99
N ASN A 63 -25.08 9.62 19.73
CA ASN A 63 -25.74 8.42 19.23
C ASN A 63 -24.72 7.46 18.62
N VAL A 64 -24.01 6.71 19.46
CA VAL A 64 -23.04 5.69 19.06
C VAL A 64 -23.57 4.32 19.46
N ILE A 65 -23.71 3.42 18.48
CA ILE A 65 -24.20 2.06 18.67
C ILE A 65 -23.05 1.10 18.37
N GLU A 66 -22.47 0.47 19.40
CA GLU A 66 -21.53 -0.64 19.24
C GLU A 66 -22.31 -1.96 19.17
N ARG A 67 -21.99 -2.82 18.22
CA ARG A 67 -22.67 -4.10 18.01
C ARG A 67 -21.69 -5.19 17.56
N GLU A 68 -22.12 -6.45 17.66
CA GLU A 68 -21.35 -7.57 17.14
C GLU A 68 -21.07 -7.41 15.63
N ASN A 69 -19.86 -7.78 15.19
CA ASN A 69 -19.48 -7.71 13.77
C ASN A 69 -20.16 -8.84 12.98
N LYS A 70 -21.42 -8.61 12.59
CA LYS A 70 -22.23 -9.51 11.75
C LYS A 70 -23.03 -8.73 10.74
N GLY A 71 -23.23 -9.30 9.54
CA GLY A 71 -24.17 -8.79 8.54
C GLY A 71 -23.76 -7.48 7.88
N PHE A 72 -22.47 -7.13 7.95
CA PHE A 72 -21.87 -5.97 7.28
C PHE A 72 -22.58 -4.65 7.57
N ASP A 73 -22.57 -3.70 6.64
CA ASP A 73 -23.27 -2.43 6.70
C ASP A 73 -24.80 -2.60 6.68
N VAL A 74 -25.30 -3.61 5.97
CA VAL A 74 -26.73 -3.89 5.85
C VAL A 74 -27.38 -4.09 7.21
N TRP A 75 -26.79 -4.94 8.06
CA TRP A 75 -27.31 -5.18 9.40
C TRP A 75 -26.99 -4.04 10.38
N ALA A 76 -25.96 -3.25 10.12
CA ALA A 76 -25.69 -2.04 10.88
C ALA A 76 -26.83 -1.01 10.65
N TYR A 77 -27.21 -0.79 9.39
CA TYR A 77 -28.37 0.06 9.06
C TYR A 77 -29.66 -0.47 9.66
N LYS A 78 -29.90 -1.80 9.55
CA LYS A 78 -31.07 -2.43 10.16
C LYS A 78 -31.12 -2.19 11.67
N THR A 79 -29.99 -2.33 12.38
CA THR A 79 -29.92 -2.11 13.83
C THR A 79 -30.33 -0.68 14.20
N ALA A 80 -29.84 0.32 13.48
CA ALA A 80 -30.25 1.70 13.72
C ALA A 80 -31.73 1.94 13.39
N ILE A 81 -32.24 1.40 12.28
CA ILE A 81 -33.65 1.48 11.88
C ILE A 81 -34.57 0.87 12.96
N ASP A 82 -34.22 -0.32 13.44
CA ASP A 82 -34.98 -1.01 14.47
C ASP A 82 -34.97 -0.23 15.81
N GLN A 83 -33.82 0.36 16.18
CA GLN A 83 -33.67 1.15 17.41
C GLN A 83 -34.47 2.46 17.38
N TYR A 84 -34.52 3.13 16.22
CA TYR A 84 -35.31 4.36 16.04
C TYR A 84 -36.79 4.05 15.97
N GLY A 85 -37.18 2.96 15.33
CA GLY A 85 -38.56 2.60 15.02
C GLY A 85 -39.19 3.49 13.95
N TRP A 86 -40.16 2.94 13.23
CA TRP A 86 -40.78 3.63 12.09
C TRP A 86 -41.52 4.90 12.49
N GLU A 87 -42.11 4.96 13.69
CA GLU A 87 -42.80 6.17 14.18
C GLU A 87 -41.91 7.40 14.31
N LYS A 88 -40.61 7.17 14.63
CA LYS A 88 -39.63 8.25 14.69
C LYS A 88 -39.06 8.56 13.31
N LEU A 89 -38.72 7.51 12.54
CA LEU A 89 -38.09 7.64 11.22
C LEU A 89 -38.95 8.42 10.22
N VAL A 90 -40.28 8.24 10.24
CA VAL A 90 -41.18 8.97 9.34
C VAL A 90 -41.27 10.48 9.62
N LYS A 91 -40.63 10.98 10.69
CA LYS A 91 -40.54 12.41 11.01
C LYS A 91 -39.40 13.12 10.31
N PHE A 92 -38.43 12.37 9.77
CA PHE A 92 -37.36 12.92 8.96
C PHE A 92 -37.83 13.10 7.51
N ASP A 93 -37.31 14.12 6.84
CA ASP A 93 -37.54 14.35 5.41
C ASP A 93 -36.74 13.39 4.56
N GLU A 94 -35.56 13.02 5.06
CA GLU A 94 -34.62 12.12 4.38
C GLU A 94 -33.79 11.33 5.41
N MET A 95 -33.54 10.06 5.11
CA MET A 95 -32.64 9.17 5.85
C MET A 95 -31.48 8.74 4.93
N ILE A 96 -30.27 8.94 5.37
CA ILE A 96 -29.05 8.58 4.62
C ILE A 96 -28.38 7.41 5.31
N MET A 97 -28.12 6.35 4.56
CA MET A 97 -27.32 5.20 4.94
C MET A 97 -25.97 5.31 4.24
N MET A 98 -24.91 5.42 5.01
CA MET A 98 -23.56 5.69 4.51
C MET A 98 -22.54 4.87 5.25
N ASN A 99 -21.44 4.47 4.58
CA ASN A 99 -20.40 3.67 5.21
C ASN A 99 -19.00 4.27 5.06
N PHE A 100 -18.09 3.79 5.88
CA PHE A 100 -16.69 4.24 6.02
C PHE A 100 -15.78 3.92 4.83
N THR A 101 -16.29 3.27 3.77
CA THR A 101 -15.45 2.85 2.62
C THR A 101 -15.14 3.99 1.66
N ILE A 102 -15.74 5.16 1.85
CA ILE A 102 -15.46 6.37 1.09
C ILE A 102 -14.80 7.43 1.95
N MET A 103 -13.93 8.20 1.33
CA MET A 103 -13.24 9.36 1.89
C MET A 103 -13.73 10.65 1.26
N GLY A 104 -13.36 11.78 1.82
CA GLY A 104 -13.82 13.11 1.45
C GLY A 104 -14.52 13.79 2.64
N PRO A 105 -15.31 14.87 2.41
CA PRO A 105 -15.59 15.45 1.11
C PRO A 105 -14.44 16.32 0.57
N VAL A 106 -14.21 16.26 -0.73
CA VAL A 106 -13.25 17.13 -1.43
C VAL A 106 -13.87 18.43 -1.96
N TYR A 107 -15.19 18.51 -1.91
CA TYR A 107 -16.00 19.71 -2.22
C TYR A 107 -17.07 19.92 -1.16
N PRO A 108 -17.60 21.16 -0.99
CA PRO A 108 -18.68 21.43 -0.06
C PRO A 108 -19.90 20.55 -0.35
N LEU A 109 -20.40 19.84 0.66
CA LEU A 109 -21.54 18.93 0.51
C LEU A 109 -22.85 19.65 0.14
N ASN A 110 -22.96 20.94 0.43
CA ASN A 110 -24.12 21.73 0.05
C ASN A 110 -24.41 21.67 -1.45
N GLU A 111 -23.37 21.69 -2.31
CA GLU A 111 -23.54 21.58 -3.77
C GLU A 111 -24.29 20.31 -4.16
N MET A 112 -23.92 19.19 -3.55
CA MET A 112 -24.56 17.90 -3.80
C MET A 112 -25.99 17.88 -3.25
N PHE A 113 -26.21 18.31 -2.01
CA PHE A 113 -27.53 18.29 -1.39
C PHE A 113 -28.52 19.23 -2.10
N GLU A 114 -28.11 20.45 -2.42
CA GLU A 114 -28.97 21.41 -3.15
C GLU A 114 -29.37 20.87 -4.54
N CYS A 115 -28.41 20.29 -5.26
CA CYS A 115 -28.68 19.68 -6.56
C CYS A 115 -29.72 18.55 -6.46
N MET A 116 -29.57 17.67 -5.47
CA MET A 116 -30.44 16.50 -5.34
C MET A 116 -31.78 16.88 -4.70
N ASP A 117 -31.84 17.87 -3.80
CA ASP A 117 -33.06 18.34 -3.19
C ASP A 117 -34.03 18.93 -4.22
N ALA A 118 -33.51 19.56 -5.28
CA ALA A 118 -34.29 20.12 -6.37
C ALA A 118 -34.96 19.07 -7.27
N LYS A 119 -34.50 17.81 -7.25
CA LYS A 119 -35.03 16.72 -8.09
C LYS A 119 -36.23 16.04 -7.44
N ASP A 120 -37.22 15.62 -8.25
CA ASP A 120 -38.40 14.85 -7.79
C ASP A 120 -38.06 13.35 -7.71
N LEU A 121 -37.49 12.92 -6.58
CA LEU A 121 -37.01 11.56 -6.34
C LEU A 121 -37.65 10.98 -5.05
N ASP A 122 -37.56 9.66 -4.90
CA ASP A 122 -37.90 8.93 -3.68
C ASP A 122 -36.66 8.41 -2.97
N PHE A 123 -35.58 8.12 -3.73
CA PHE A 123 -34.26 7.78 -3.21
C PHE A 123 -33.17 8.16 -4.20
N TRP A 124 -31.94 8.31 -3.71
CA TRP A 124 -30.81 8.68 -4.55
C TRP A 124 -29.47 8.23 -3.93
N GLY A 125 -28.43 8.24 -4.74
CA GLY A 125 -27.07 7.95 -4.30
C GLY A 125 -26.05 8.92 -4.87
N VAL A 126 -24.80 8.78 -4.46
CA VAL A 126 -23.73 9.60 -5.03
C VAL A 126 -23.33 9.06 -6.40
N THR A 127 -23.11 7.77 -6.51
CA THR A 127 -22.69 7.10 -7.73
C THR A 127 -23.48 5.82 -7.97
N LYS A 128 -23.45 5.33 -9.20
CA LYS A 128 -24.04 4.05 -9.56
C LYS A 128 -23.03 3.10 -10.17
N PHE A 129 -23.32 1.84 -10.09
CA PHE A 129 -22.69 0.78 -10.86
C PHE A 129 -23.54 0.54 -12.12
N HIS A 130 -22.93 0.58 -13.30
CA HIS A 130 -23.64 0.35 -14.55
C HIS A 130 -23.93 -1.14 -14.74
N LYS A 131 -24.96 -1.44 -15.53
CA LYS A 131 -25.39 -2.82 -15.82
C LYS A 131 -24.22 -3.66 -16.36
N TYR A 132 -24.07 -4.88 -15.85
CA TYR A 132 -23.07 -5.84 -16.32
C TYR A 132 -23.74 -7.14 -16.74
N GLU A 133 -23.72 -7.43 -18.05
CA GLU A 133 -24.47 -8.52 -18.67
C GLU A 133 -23.83 -9.91 -18.48
N ASN A 134 -22.53 -9.98 -18.19
CA ASN A 134 -21.76 -11.22 -18.28
C ASN A 134 -21.81 -12.09 -17.02
N GLY A 135 -22.99 -12.27 -16.45
CA GLY A 135 -23.22 -13.24 -15.38
C GLY A 135 -23.31 -12.66 -13.97
N ASP A 136 -23.33 -13.54 -12.99
CA ASP A 136 -23.38 -13.23 -11.57
C ASP A 136 -22.10 -13.72 -10.88
N PRO A 137 -21.09 -12.84 -10.69
CA PRO A 137 -19.86 -13.22 -10.03
C PRO A 137 -20.03 -13.48 -8.52
N PHE A 138 -21.16 -13.08 -7.93
CA PHE A 138 -21.46 -13.29 -6.52
C PHE A 138 -22.20 -14.61 -6.25
N GLY A 139 -22.83 -15.19 -7.29
CA GLY A 139 -23.62 -16.43 -7.17
C GLY A 139 -24.92 -16.26 -6.39
N THR A 140 -25.33 -15.03 -6.09
CA THR A 140 -26.49 -14.69 -5.25
C THR A 140 -27.54 -13.82 -5.97
N ILE A 141 -27.21 -13.31 -7.16
CA ILE A 141 -28.10 -12.47 -7.98
C ILE A 141 -28.95 -13.37 -8.89
N LYS A 142 -30.19 -13.55 -8.53
CA LYS A 142 -31.11 -14.49 -9.22
C LYS A 142 -31.46 -14.13 -10.66
N VAL A 143 -31.19 -12.89 -11.12
CA VAL A 143 -31.54 -12.43 -12.47
C VAL A 143 -30.50 -12.74 -13.53
N GLY A 144 -29.33 -13.34 -13.16
CA GLY A 144 -28.30 -13.78 -14.07
C GLY A 144 -27.39 -12.69 -14.65
N TYR A 145 -27.54 -11.45 -14.20
CA TYR A 145 -26.70 -10.30 -14.54
C TYR A 145 -26.66 -9.32 -13.37
N ILE A 146 -25.69 -8.41 -13.31
CA ILE A 146 -25.69 -7.34 -12.31
C ILE A 146 -26.54 -6.17 -12.83
N PRO A 147 -27.67 -5.84 -12.18
CA PRO A 147 -28.47 -4.67 -12.57
C PRO A 147 -27.72 -3.35 -12.36
N GLU A 148 -28.08 -2.34 -13.12
CA GLU A 148 -27.70 -0.96 -12.77
C GLU A 148 -28.27 -0.62 -11.39
N HIS A 149 -27.42 -0.08 -10.51
CA HIS A 149 -27.82 0.20 -9.14
C HIS A 149 -27.00 1.31 -8.48
N ILE A 150 -27.63 2.01 -7.52
CA ILE A 150 -26.92 2.92 -6.61
C ILE A 150 -25.94 2.10 -5.76
N GLN A 151 -24.72 2.56 -5.65
CA GLN A 151 -23.70 1.91 -4.83
C GLN A 151 -23.97 2.17 -3.33
N SER A 152 -23.91 1.10 -2.52
CA SER A 152 -24.36 1.09 -1.12
C SER A 152 -23.57 1.99 -0.16
N HIS A 153 -22.42 2.52 -0.59
CA HIS A 153 -21.63 3.40 0.25
C HIS A 153 -22.35 4.71 0.61
N PHE A 154 -23.38 5.10 -0.16
CA PHE A 154 -24.25 6.24 0.14
C PHE A 154 -25.61 6.05 -0.52
N ILE A 155 -26.65 5.85 0.27
CA ILE A 155 -28.04 5.76 -0.17
C ILE A 155 -28.88 6.71 0.67
N ALA A 156 -29.49 7.71 0.04
CA ALA A 156 -30.45 8.62 0.66
C ALA A 156 -31.88 8.21 0.28
N VAL A 157 -32.72 8.06 1.26
CA VAL A 157 -34.13 7.64 1.12
C VAL A 157 -35.03 8.73 1.67
N ARG A 158 -35.97 9.22 0.85
CA ARG A 158 -36.87 10.29 1.22
C ARG A 158 -38.12 9.81 1.97
N ASN A 159 -38.77 10.73 2.61
CA ASN A 159 -39.95 10.49 3.45
C ASN A 159 -41.07 9.74 2.72
N SER A 160 -41.27 9.98 1.41
CA SER A 160 -42.24 9.23 0.59
C SER A 160 -41.98 7.72 0.61
N MET A 161 -40.71 7.32 0.52
CA MET A 161 -40.32 5.91 0.56
C MET A 161 -40.25 5.38 2.00
N ILE A 162 -39.76 6.16 2.98
CA ILE A 162 -39.70 5.77 4.40
C ILE A 162 -41.07 5.40 4.94
N LYS A 163 -42.14 6.13 4.55
CA LYS A 163 -43.52 5.86 4.94
C LYS A 163 -44.17 4.66 4.26
N SER A 164 -43.55 4.16 3.16
CA SER A 164 -44.14 3.08 2.39
C SER A 164 -44.06 1.74 3.12
N LYS A 165 -45.14 0.95 3.01
CA LYS A 165 -45.15 -0.41 3.56
C LYS A 165 -44.10 -1.31 2.86
N GLN A 166 -43.77 -1.03 1.61
CA GLN A 166 -42.80 -1.76 0.80
C GLN A 166 -41.42 -1.62 1.43
N PHE A 167 -40.99 -0.41 1.74
CA PHE A 167 -39.68 -0.14 2.35
C PHE A 167 -39.61 -0.65 3.79
N GLN A 168 -40.64 -0.42 4.59
CA GLN A 168 -40.71 -0.92 5.97
C GLN A 168 -40.66 -2.46 6.01
N ASN A 169 -41.43 -3.13 5.14
CA ASN A 169 -41.42 -4.59 5.06
C ASN A 169 -40.08 -5.15 4.57
N TYR A 170 -39.37 -4.43 3.69
CA TYR A 170 -38.04 -4.82 3.24
C TYR A 170 -37.06 -4.97 4.42
N TRP A 171 -36.98 -3.95 5.29
CA TRP A 171 -36.12 -3.97 6.46
C TRP A 171 -36.62 -4.92 7.56
N ASN A 172 -37.92 -4.94 7.82
CA ASN A 172 -38.50 -5.82 8.85
C ASN A 172 -38.34 -7.31 8.55
N LYS A 173 -38.36 -7.68 7.24
CA LYS A 173 -38.27 -9.07 6.77
C LYS A 173 -36.86 -9.42 6.24
N MET A 174 -35.88 -8.55 6.47
CA MET A 174 -34.53 -8.80 5.97
C MET A 174 -33.95 -10.08 6.60
N GLY A 175 -33.49 -10.99 5.72
CA GLY A 175 -32.82 -12.21 6.10
C GLY A 175 -31.39 -11.97 6.61
N GLU A 176 -30.77 -13.04 7.02
CA GLU A 176 -29.36 -13.00 7.42
C GLU A 176 -28.45 -12.67 6.24
N ILE A 177 -27.44 -11.88 6.52
CA ILE A 177 -26.32 -11.54 5.62
C ILE A 177 -25.07 -12.19 6.23
N ASN A 178 -24.60 -13.26 5.62
CA ASN A 178 -23.56 -14.11 6.21
C ASN A 178 -22.16 -13.75 5.71
N ASP A 179 -22.05 -13.27 4.46
CA ASP A 179 -20.79 -12.93 3.83
C ASP A 179 -20.91 -11.71 2.91
N TYR A 180 -19.80 -11.31 2.32
CA TYR A 180 -19.72 -10.19 1.39
C TYR A 180 -20.60 -10.39 0.14
N ARG A 181 -20.69 -11.63 -0.38
CA ARG A 181 -21.49 -11.96 -1.56
C ARG A 181 -22.98 -11.75 -1.29
N ASP A 182 -23.41 -12.09 -0.08
CA ASP A 182 -24.77 -11.84 0.38
C ASP A 182 -25.08 -10.34 0.46
N ALA A 183 -24.16 -9.55 1.05
CA ALA A 183 -24.34 -8.10 1.19
C ALA A 183 -24.46 -7.42 -0.18
N VAL A 184 -23.56 -7.73 -1.10
CA VAL A 184 -23.58 -7.14 -2.45
C VAL A 184 -24.72 -7.72 -3.29
N GLY A 185 -24.81 -9.05 -3.45
CA GLY A 185 -25.73 -9.67 -4.40
C GLY A 185 -27.19 -9.65 -3.96
N LYS A 186 -27.49 -9.82 -2.67
CA LYS A 186 -28.87 -9.83 -2.17
C LYS A 186 -29.39 -8.42 -1.84
N HIS A 187 -28.50 -7.50 -1.46
CA HIS A 187 -28.88 -6.15 -1.00
C HIS A 187 -28.44 -5.07 -2.00
N GLU A 188 -27.17 -4.75 -2.12
CA GLU A 188 -26.66 -3.62 -2.92
C GLU A 188 -27.14 -3.68 -4.37
N ALA A 189 -26.78 -4.73 -5.09
CA ALA A 189 -27.10 -4.88 -6.50
C ALA A 189 -28.61 -4.95 -6.80
N MET A 190 -29.41 -5.41 -5.85
CA MET A 190 -30.85 -5.62 -6.04
C MET A 190 -31.71 -4.51 -5.46
N PHE A 191 -31.16 -3.62 -4.63
CA PHE A 191 -31.93 -2.57 -3.94
C PHE A 191 -32.61 -1.63 -4.94
N THR A 192 -31.85 -1.02 -5.83
CA THR A 192 -32.34 -0.07 -6.82
C THR A 192 -33.37 -0.71 -7.76
N LYS A 193 -33.03 -1.88 -8.35
CA LYS A 193 -33.96 -2.61 -9.23
C LYS A 193 -35.28 -2.91 -8.53
N ARG A 194 -35.24 -3.42 -7.31
CA ARG A 194 -36.44 -3.79 -6.54
C ARG A 194 -37.38 -2.61 -6.33
N PHE A 195 -36.85 -1.47 -5.91
CA PHE A 195 -37.69 -0.32 -5.60
C PHE A 195 -38.11 0.48 -6.84
N SER A 196 -37.27 0.52 -7.88
CA SER A 196 -37.69 1.14 -9.16
C SER A 196 -38.81 0.36 -9.83
N GLU A 197 -38.81 -0.97 -9.77
CA GLU A 197 -39.91 -1.81 -10.27
C GLU A 197 -41.22 -1.63 -9.49
N MET A 198 -41.14 -1.14 -8.24
CA MET A 198 -42.30 -0.76 -7.43
C MET A 198 -42.77 0.69 -7.71
N GLY A 199 -42.14 1.40 -8.63
CA GLY A 199 -42.49 2.73 -9.06
C GLY A 199 -41.80 3.87 -8.29
N PHE A 200 -40.82 3.60 -7.42
CA PHE A 200 -40.03 4.63 -6.77
C PHE A 200 -39.03 5.24 -7.73
N LYS A 201 -38.93 6.57 -7.73
CA LYS A 201 -38.04 7.34 -8.59
C LYS A 201 -36.66 7.48 -7.95
N TRP A 202 -35.63 7.23 -8.73
CA TRP A 202 -34.24 7.32 -8.27
C TRP A 202 -33.32 8.02 -9.26
N ASP A 203 -32.17 8.50 -8.77
CA ASP A 203 -31.09 9.07 -9.56
C ASP A 203 -29.79 9.05 -8.75
N VAL A 204 -28.68 9.46 -9.36
CA VAL A 204 -27.40 9.68 -8.69
C VAL A 204 -26.89 11.09 -8.92
N TYR A 205 -26.03 11.55 -8.02
CA TYR A 205 -25.44 12.88 -8.14
C TYR A 205 -24.37 12.93 -9.23
N ALA A 206 -23.48 11.96 -9.27
CA ALA A 206 -22.34 11.91 -10.19
C ALA A 206 -22.37 10.62 -11.02
N ASP A 207 -22.39 10.77 -12.33
CA ASP A 207 -22.40 9.68 -13.30
C ASP A 207 -21.49 9.99 -14.49
N MET A 208 -20.62 9.04 -14.86
CA MET A 208 -19.73 9.15 -16.02
C MET A 208 -20.33 8.62 -17.32
N GLY A 209 -21.44 7.83 -17.24
CA GLY A 209 -22.02 7.12 -18.36
C GLY A 209 -21.45 5.72 -18.55
N GLU A 210 -22.22 4.86 -19.23
CA GLU A 210 -21.90 3.44 -19.43
C GLU A 210 -20.61 3.21 -20.24
N GLU A 211 -20.28 4.14 -21.14
CA GLU A 211 -19.11 4.03 -22.03
C GLU A 211 -17.79 4.13 -21.29
N TYR A 212 -17.80 4.64 -20.06
CA TYR A 212 -16.55 4.93 -19.34
C TYR A 212 -16.01 3.69 -18.61
N ASN A 213 -16.79 3.14 -17.72
CA ASN A 213 -16.50 1.92 -16.95
C ASN A 213 -17.73 1.54 -16.11
N ASN A 214 -17.87 0.27 -15.74
CA ASN A 214 -18.98 -0.18 -14.88
C ASN A 214 -18.85 0.34 -13.44
N HIS A 215 -17.64 0.68 -12.98
CA HIS A 215 -17.34 1.11 -11.62
C HIS A 215 -16.50 2.40 -11.58
N PRO A 216 -17.03 3.55 -12.06
CA PRO A 216 -16.24 4.77 -12.28
C PRO A 216 -15.59 5.33 -11.02
N ILE A 217 -16.26 5.28 -9.86
CA ILE A 217 -15.70 5.81 -8.60
C ILE A 217 -14.41 5.09 -8.16
N LEU A 218 -14.16 3.90 -8.68
CA LEU A 218 -12.97 3.12 -8.35
C LEU A 218 -11.88 3.25 -9.43
N CYS A 219 -12.27 3.20 -10.69
CA CYS A 219 -11.35 3.14 -11.83
C CYS A 219 -11.09 4.52 -12.47
N ALA A 220 -11.97 5.48 -12.24
CA ALA A 220 -11.93 6.83 -12.80
C ALA A 220 -12.11 7.89 -11.71
N THR A 221 -11.49 7.69 -10.57
CA THR A 221 -11.64 8.53 -9.37
C THR A 221 -11.35 10.00 -9.66
N ARG A 222 -10.25 10.29 -10.36
CA ARG A 222 -9.88 11.65 -10.76
C ARG A 222 -10.99 12.31 -11.58
N GLU A 223 -11.44 11.66 -12.63
CA GLU A 223 -12.45 12.19 -13.54
C GLU A 223 -13.81 12.39 -12.87
N MET A 224 -14.18 11.49 -11.95
CA MET A 224 -15.38 11.66 -11.13
C MET A 224 -15.31 12.94 -10.29
N ILE A 225 -14.18 13.20 -9.66
CA ILE A 225 -13.95 14.42 -8.87
C ILE A 225 -13.92 15.64 -9.79
N GLU A 226 -13.07 15.63 -10.82
CA GLU A 226 -12.81 16.77 -11.70
C GLU A 226 -14.01 17.15 -12.55
N LYS A 227 -14.61 16.18 -13.27
CA LYS A 227 -15.65 16.45 -14.28
C LYS A 227 -17.06 16.42 -13.73
N LYS A 228 -17.31 15.63 -12.69
CA LYS A 228 -18.65 15.45 -12.10
C LYS A 228 -18.78 16.07 -10.72
N ARG A 229 -17.71 16.70 -10.20
CA ARG A 229 -17.68 17.28 -8.86
C ARG A 229 -18.14 16.31 -7.78
N CYS A 230 -17.83 15.01 -7.96
CA CYS A 230 -18.09 13.99 -6.96
C CYS A 230 -17.35 14.35 -5.66
N PRO A 231 -18.05 14.58 -4.53
CA PRO A 231 -17.37 15.01 -3.31
C PRO A 231 -16.64 13.87 -2.60
N PHE A 232 -16.84 12.64 -3.02
CA PHE A 232 -16.30 11.45 -2.38
C PHE A 232 -15.47 10.61 -3.34
N PHE A 233 -14.54 9.86 -2.76
CA PHE A 233 -13.74 8.87 -3.47
C PHE A 233 -13.61 7.59 -2.63
N LYS A 234 -13.35 6.47 -3.30
CA LYS A 234 -13.19 5.19 -2.61
C LYS A 234 -11.83 5.10 -1.93
N ARG A 235 -11.82 4.73 -0.66
CA ARG A 235 -10.60 4.33 0.04
C ARG A 235 -9.84 3.23 -0.73
N ARG A 236 -10.60 2.27 -1.27
CA ARG A 236 -10.05 1.16 -2.06
C ARG A 236 -9.32 1.61 -3.33
N SER A 237 -9.53 2.82 -3.85
CA SER A 237 -8.78 3.33 -5.01
C SER A 237 -7.27 3.36 -4.79
N PHE A 238 -6.80 3.41 -3.53
CA PHE A 238 -5.39 3.46 -3.16
C PHE A 238 -4.83 2.13 -2.62
N MET A 239 -5.65 1.08 -2.55
CA MET A 239 -5.30 -0.21 -1.95
C MET A 239 -5.89 -1.40 -2.72
N GLN A 240 -6.10 -1.27 -4.02
CA GLN A 240 -6.54 -2.39 -4.85
C GLN A 240 -5.41 -3.37 -5.12
N SER A 241 -5.78 -4.63 -5.42
CA SER A 241 -4.85 -5.53 -6.11
C SER A 241 -4.44 -4.89 -7.44
N TYR A 242 -3.14 -4.79 -7.68
CA TYR A 242 -2.61 -4.11 -8.87
C TYR A 242 -3.04 -4.78 -10.18
N ASP A 243 -3.32 -6.08 -10.16
CA ASP A 243 -3.87 -6.81 -11.30
C ASP A 243 -5.18 -6.21 -11.80
N ASN A 244 -6.06 -5.79 -10.86
CA ASN A 244 -7.32 -5.13 -11.22
C ASN A 244 -7.09 -3.74 -11.82
N ILE A 245 -6.05 -3.03 -11.36
CA ILE A 245 -5.73 -1.69 -11.86
C ILE A 245 -5.15 -1.77 -13.26
N ILE A 246 -4.16 -2.63 -13.47
CA ILE A 246 -3.46 -2.73 -14.77
C ILE A 246 -4.33 -3.36 -15.86
N SER A 247 -5.37 -4.12 -15.49
CA SER A 247 -6.31 -4.68 -16.46
C SER A 247 -7.21 -3.62 -17.11
N ASP A 248 -7.53 -2.56 -16.39
CA ASP A 248 -8.51 -1.55 -16.80
C ASP A 248 -7.88 -0.16 -17.04
N THR A 249 -6.61 0.05 -16.63
CA THR A 249 -5.89 1.32 -16.75
C THR A 249 -4.43 1.08 -17.13
N PHE A 250 -3.65 2.16 -17.32
CA PHE A 250 -2.19 2.09 -17.49
C PHE A 250 -1.43 1.97 -16.14
N GLY A 251 -2.14 1.81 -15.03
CA GLY A 251 -1.56 1.76 -13.68
C GLY A 251 -1.47 3.11 -12.98
N GLN A 252 -1.88 4.21 -13.63
CA GLN A 252 -1.74 5.58 -13.13
C GLN A 252 -2.86 6.04 -12.20
N SER A 253 -4.01 5.35 -12.20
CA SER A 253 -5.29 5.88 -11.68
C SER A 253 -5.26 6.33 -10.22
N ALA A 254 -4.59 5.58 -9.35
CA ALA A 254 -4.49 5.94 -7.93
C ALA A 254 -3.63 7.18 -7.71
N LEU A 255 -2.45 7.24 -8.31
CA LEU A 255 -1.53 8.37 -8.18
C LEU A 255 -2.11 9.65 -8.82
N GLU A 256 -2.77 9.53 -9.98
CA GLU A 256 -3.45 10.68 -10.60
C GLU A 256 -4.59 11.22 -9.72
N ALA A 257 -5.37 10.34 -9.11
CA ALA A 257 -6.41 10.75 -8.17
C ALA A 257 -5.83 11.45 -6.94
N TYR A 258 -4.77 10.89 -6.35
CA TYR A 258 -4.05 11.49 -5.22
C TYR A 258 -3.52 12.89 -5.57
N ASN A 259 -2.77 13.01 -6.67
CA ASN A 259 -2.19 14.29 -7.10
C ASN A 259 -3.26 15.34 -7.41
N TYR A 260 -4.39 14.92 -8.03
CA TYR A 260 -5.48 15.86 -8.30
C TYR A 260 -6.11 16.38 -7.00
N ILE A 261 -6.36 15.50 -6.03
CA ILE A 261 -6.92 15.87 -4.73
C ILE A 261 -5.99 16.84 -4.00
N ASP A 262 -4.71 16.52 -3.92
CA ASP A 262 -3.69 17.32 -3.26
C ASP A 262 -3.55 18.73 -3.87
N GLN A 263 -3.53 18.81 -5.20
CA GLN A 263 -3.25 20.06 -5.91
C GLN A 263 -4.49 20.94 -6.18
N ASN A 264 -5.70 20.38 -6.16
CA ASN A 264 -6.90 21.05 -6.63
C ASN A 264 -8.06 21.10 -5.60
N THR A 265 -7.84 20.60 -4.38
CA THR A 265 -8.83 20.62 -3.32
C THR A 265 -8.20 20.98 -1.98
N ASP A 266 -9.02 21.35 -0.99
CA ASP A 266 -8.55 21.61 0.37
C ASP A 266 -8.53 20.34 1.26
N TYR A 267 -8.67 19.16 0.67
CA TYR A 267 -8.66 17.91 1.40
C TYR A 267 -7.23 17.56 1.85
N ASP A 268 -7.06 17.33 3.16
CA ASP A 268 -5.78 16.90 3.70
C ASP A 268 -5.48 15.45 3.28
N VAL A 269 -4.64 15.28 2.27
CA VAL A 269 -4.25 13.98 1.72
C VAL A 269 -3.45 13.13 2.72
N ASP A 270 -2.94 13.73 3.81
CA ASP A 270 -2.30 12.98 4.89
C ASP A 270 -3.26 11.96 5.54
N MET A 271 -4.55 12.24 5.54
CA MET A 271 -5.58 11.28 5.99
C MET A 271 -5.63 10.00 5.13
N ILE A 272 -5.28 10.08 3.84
CA ILE A 272 -5.14 8.91 2.98
C ILE A 272 -3.96 8.06 3.47
N TRP A 273 -2.79 8.69 3.67
CA TRP A 273 -1.60 8.01 4.15
C TRP A 273 -1.79 7.37 5.53
N GLN A 274 -2.40 8.08 6.48
CA GLN A 274 -2.70 7.54 7.81
C GLN A 274 -3.48 6.22 7.73
N ASN A 275 -4.49 6.17 6.87
CA ASN A 275 -5.33 4.98 6.73
C ASN A 275 -4.61 3.83 6.01
N ILE A 276 -4.02 4.08 4.82
CA ILE A 276 -3.42 3.00 4.02
C ILE A 276 -2.16 2.43 4.66
N LEU A 277 -1.32 3.25 5.31
CA LEU A 277 -0.13 2.78 6.01
C LEU A 277 -0.46 1.87 7.20
N ARG A 278 -1.59 2.10 7.85
CA ARG A 278 -2.04 1.26 8.96
C ARG A 278 -2.66 -0.06 8.51
N LEU A 279 -3.42 -0.05 7.42
CA LEU A 279 -4.31 -1.16 7.05
C LEU A 279 -3.81 -2.01 5.90
N GLU A 280 -2.94 -1.48 5.04
CA GLU A 280 -2.62 -2.15 3.79
C GLU A 280 -1.17 -2.66 3.76
N ASN A 281 -0.94 -3.71 2.98
CA ASN A 281 0.41 -4.23 2.77
C ASN A 281 1.25 -3.25 1.94
N GLN A 282 2.51 -3.07 2.33
CA GLN A 282 3.43 -2.12 1.68
C GLN A 282 3.66 -2.41 0.18
N ALA A 283 3.56 -3.67 -0.27
CA ALA A 283 3.69 -4.02 -1.68
C ALA A 283 2.54 -3.45 -2.52
N ASP A 284 1.31 -3.48 -1.99
CA ASP A 284 0.16 -2.90 -2.66
C ASP A 284 0.21 -1.37 -2.62
N ILE A 285 0.58 -0.78 -1.49
CA ILE A 285 0.79 0.66 -1.39
C ILE A 285 1.81 1.12 -2.42
N LYS A 286 2.97 0.44 -2.49
CA LYS A 286 4.03 0.79 -3.44
C LYS A 286 3.57 0.76 -4.89
N LYS A 287 2.82 -0.27 -5.29
CA LYS A 287 2.30 -0.41 -6.66
C LYS A 287 1.24 0.66 -6.96
N ASN A 288 0.25 0.83 -6.09
CA ASN A 288 -0.83 1.78 -6.29
C ASN A 288 -0.34 3.22 -6.34
N MET A 289 0.57 3.59 -5.43
CA MET A 289 1.11 4.95 -5.32
C MET A 289 2.38 5.16 -6.14
N GLN A 290 2.81 4.15 -6.93
CA GLN A 290 3.98 4.20 -7.82
C GLN A 290 5.23 4.73 -7.10
N LEU A 291 5.53 4.21 -5.91
CA LEU A 291 6.63 4.68 -5.06
C LEU A 291 7.99 4.28 -5.63
N ASN A 292 8.33 4.86 -6.79
CA ASN A 292 9.59 4.73 -7.49
C ASN A 292 10.08 6.13 -7.87
N TYR A 293 11.23 6.54 -7.34
CA TYR A 293 11.82 7.84 -7.59
C TYR A 293 13.02 7.71 -8.51
N ILE A 294 13.07 8.51 -9.57
CA ILE A 294 14.23 8.58 -10.47
C ILE A 294 14.99 9.85 -10.14
N LEU A 295 16.19 9.68 -9.58
CA LEU A 295 17.06 10.75 -9.12
C LEU A 295 18.00 11.18 -10.26
N SER A 296 17.89 12.42 -10.70
CA SER A 296 18.76 12.95 -11.77
C SER A 296 20.21 13.01 -11.32
N SER A 297 21.12 12.47 -12.16
CA SER A 297 22.56 12.66 -11.98
C SER A 297 23.08 13.97 -12.57
N LYS A 298 22.27 14.68 -13.36
CA LYS A 298 22.67 15.84 -14.15
C LYS A 298 22.42 17.17 -13.45
N SER A 299 21.34 17.27 -12.67
CA SER A 299 20.93 18.50 -12.00
C SER A 299 20.18 18.20 -10.71
N SER A 300 20.19 19.16 -9.78
CA SER A 300 19.33 19.22 -8.60
C SER A 300 18.83 20.65 -8.45
N ASN A 301 17.60 20.81 -8.00
CA ASN A 301 16.96 22.12 -7.76
C ASN A 301 16.87 22.46 -6.28
N ILE A 302 17.35 21.58 -5.41
CA ILE A 302 17.25 21.79 -3.95
C ILE A 302 17.97 23.09 -3.52
N ASP A 303 17.31 23.87 -2.70
CA ASP A 303 17.90 25.07 -2.13
C ASP A 303 19.10 24.74 -1.21
N ALA A 304 20.24 25.40 -1.42
CA ALA A 304 21.43 25.21 -0.60
C ALA A 304 21.21 25.56 0.89
N GLY A 305 20.24 26.41 1.20
CA GLY A 305 19.83 26.72 2.57
C GLY A 305 19.20 25.53 3.27
N ILE A 306 18.40 24.73 2.54
CA ILE A 306 17.80 23.49 3.06
C ILE A 306 18.94 22.53 3.46
N ILE A 307 19.89 22.28 2.57
CA ILE A 307 21.03 21.38 2.84
C ILE A 307 21.81 21.82 4.08
N LYS A 308 22.02 23.14 4.28
CA LYS A 308 22.72 23.68 5.45
C LYS A 308 21.88 23.58 6.74
N ALA A 309 20.57 23.65 6.63
CA ALA A 309 19.66 23.59 7.77
C ALA A 309 19.43 22.16 8.29
N ARG A 310 19.65 21.16 7.45
CA ARG A 310 19.43 19.76 7.79
C ARG A 310 20.69 19.10 8.34
N LYS A 311 20.51 18.25 9.34
CA LYS A 311 21.55 17.36 9.84
C LYS A 311 21.57 16.09 9.02
N ILE A 312 22.59 15.92 8.21
CA ILE A 312 22.73 14.82 7.26
C ILE A 312 23.95 14.00 7.64
N ALA A 313 23.84 12.67 7.60
CA ALA A 313 24.97 11.79 7.82
C ALA A 313 25.07 10.69 6.75
N LEU A 314 26.31 10.28 6.49
CA LEU A 314 26.65 9.01 5.87
C LEU A 314 27.19 8.10 6.97
N VAL A 315 26.62 6.90 7.09
CA VAL A 315 27.18 5.81 7.87
C VAL A 315 27.63 4.73 6.91
N MET A 316 28.91 4.39 6.90
CA MET A 316 29.47 3.41 5.96
C MET A 316 30.29 2.36 6.71
N HIS A 317 29.98 1.07 6.48
CA HIS A 317 30.79 -0.02 7.03
C HIS A 317 31.82 -0.48 6.00
N CYS A 318 33.12 -0.29 6.30
CA CYS A 318 34.24 -0.67 5.46
C CYS A 318 34.97 -1.87 6.08
N TYR A 319 34.72 -3.05 5.53
CA TYR A 319 35.32 -4.30 5.98
C TYR A 319 36.56 -4.68 5.18
N PHE A 320 36.54 -4.49 3.84
CA PHE A 320 37.55 -4.91 2.91
C PHE A 320 38.55 -3.79 2.60
N GLU A 321 39.84 -3.99 2.95
CA GLU A 321 40.91 -2.98 2.75
C GLU A 321 41.01 -2.52 1.27
N ASP A 322 40.88 -3.44 0.32
CA ASP A 322 41.03 -3.19 -1.12
C ASP A 322 39.81 -2.46 -1.72
N LEU A 323 38.72 -2.30 -0.98
CA LEU A 323 37.55 -1.49 -1.38
C LEU A 323 37.57 -0.08 -0.78
N THR A 324 38.57 0.32 0.00
CA THR A 324 38.62 1.63 0.66
C THR A 324 38.51 2.79 -0.33
N GLU A 325 39.24 2.75 -1.46
CA GLU A 325 39.16 3.79 -2.50
C GLU A 325 37.80 3.83 -3.20
N TYR A 326 37.16 2.68 -3.39
CA TYR A 326 35.79 2.59 -3.91
C TYR A 326 34.79 3.24 -2.96
N CYS A 327 34.88 2.94 -1.67
CA CYS A 327 34.06 3.55 -0.63
C CYS A 327 34.27 5.07 -0.55
N LEU A 328 35.53 5.51 -0.59
CA LEU A 328 35.89 6.94 -0.59
C LEU A 328 35.30 7.68 -1.80
N HIS A 329 35.39 7.09 -2.99
CA HIS A 329 34.82 7.69 -4.20
C HIS A 329 33.33 8.05 -3.99
N TYR A 330 32.53 7.10 -3.50
CA TYR A 330 31.10 7.36 -3.28
C TYR A 330 30.83 8.26 -2.06
N ALA A 331 31.61 8.13 -0.99
CA ALA A 331 31.48 9.03 0.15
C ALA A 331 31.74 10.50 -0.21
N SER A 332 32.61 10.76 -1.19
CA SER A 332 32.90 12.10 -1.69
C SER A 332 31.73 12.78 -2.42
N MET A 333 30.64 12.05 -2.70
CA MET A 333 29.42 12.59 -3.28
C MET A 333 28.53 13.27 -2.24
N MET A 334 28.78 13.06 -0.94
CA MET A 334 28.03 13.72 0.13
C MET A 334 28.30 15.25 0.15
N PRO A 335 27.30 16.07 0.53
CA PRO A 335 27.53 17.50 0.74
C PRO A 335 28.57 17.71 1.86
N GLU A 336 29.39 18.76 1.75
CA GLU A 336 30.46 19.05 2.73
C GLU A 336 29.93 19.28 4.16
N SER A 337 28.67 19.67 4.29
CA SER A 337 28.01 19.84 5.60
C SER A 337 27.58 18.54 6.26
N ALA A 338 27.64 17.40 5.55
CA ALA A 338 27.26 16.10 6.11
C ALA A 338 28.39 15.52 6.99
N ASP A 339 28.01 14.91 8.10
CA ASP A 339 28.93 14.09 8.90
C ASP A 339 29.10 12.70 8.26
N ILE A 340 30.30 12.17 8.31
CA ILE A 340 30.64 10.85 7.76
C ILE A 340 31.17 9.96 8.88
N TYR A 341 30.47 8.87 9.15
CA TYR A 341 30.84 7.84 10.12
C TYR A 341 31.24 6.58 9.39
N ILE A 342 32.49 6.17 9.55
CA ILE A 342 33.00 4.91 8.97
C ILE A 342 33.19 3.91 10.07
N THR A 343 32.55 2.74 9.97
CA THR A 343 32.80 1.64 10.90
C THR A 343 33.74 0.63 10.26
N VAL A 344 34.68 0.10 11.03
CA VAL A 344 35.73 -0.82 10.57
C VAL A 344 35.94 -1.97 11.58
N PRO A 345 36.43 -3.16 11.13
CA PRO A 345 36.54 -4.33 11.99
C PRO A 345 37.74 -4.32 12.94
N CYS A 346 38.77 -3.50 12.70
CA CYS A 346 39.98 -3.46 13.51
C CYS A 346 40.78 -2.16 13.34
N GLU A 347 41.75 -1.93 14.22
CA GLU A 347 42.60 -0.73 14.21
C GLU A 347 43.42 -0.59 12.90
N LYS A 348 43.90 -1.69 12.30
CA LYS A 348 44.60 -1.64 11.00
C LYS A 348 43.71 -1.01 9.91
N ASN A 349 42.47 -1.46 9.78
CA ASN A 349 41.52 -0.90 8.82
C ASN A 349 41.22 0.59 9.14
N LYS A 350 41.20 0.93 10.41
CA LYS A 350 40.99 2.32 10.84
C LYS A 350 42.09 3.24 10.32
N GLU A 351 43.37 2.85 10.50
CA GLU A 351 44.51 3.65 10.01
C GLU A 351 44.43 3.86 8.49
N ILE A 352 44.12 2.80 7.74
CA ILE A 352 43.99 2.85 6.26
C ILE A 352 42.87 3.80 5.86
N VAL A 353 41.70 3.65 6.47
CA VAL A 353 40.49 4.46 6.15
C VAL A 353 40.71 5.92 6.57
N GLU A 354 41.23 6.20 7.77
CA GLU A 354 41.54 7.56 8.22
C GLU A 354 42.52 8.25 7.26
N GLN A 355 43.54 7.54 6.78
CA GLN A 355 44.48 8.11 5.82
C GLN A 355 43.84 8.41 4.46
N ALA A 356 43.00 7.53 3.94
CA ALA A 356 42.32 7.73 2.67
C ALA A 356 41.29 8.87 2.74
N PHE A 357 40.45 8.90 3.79
CA PHE A 357 39.36 9.85 3.94
C PHE A 357 39.79 11.27 4.38
N LYS A 358 41.06 11.49 4.76
CA LYS A 358 41.61 12.83 5.07
C LYS A 358 41.45 13.86 3.96
N GLN A 359 41.27 13.43 2.72
CA GLN A 359 41.07 14.33 1.58
C GLN A 359 39.65 14.92 1.50
N LEU A 360 38.70 14.42 2.29
CA LEU A 360 37.35 14.98 2.34
C LEU A 360 37.31 16.20 3.25
N ASN A 361 36.47 17.18 2.90
CA ASN A 361 36.22 18.36 3.73
C ASN A 361 35.17 18.11 4.83
N ASN A 362 34.54 16.95 4.81
CA ASN A 362 33.53 16.54 5.78
C ASN A 362 34.11 16.28 7.16
N ASN A 363 33.27 16.34 8.20
CA ASN A 363 33.63 15.82 9.52
C ASN A 363 33.57 14.28 9.46
N VAL A 364 34.76 13.64 9.37
CA VAL A 364 34.90 12.19 9.27
C VAL A 364 35.29 11.59 10.61
N GLN A 365 34.55 10.58 11.06
CA GLN A 365 34.85 9.80 12.26
C GLN A 365 34.94 8.31 11.91
N VAL A 366 36.05 7.65 12.29
CA VAL A 366 36.26 6.22 12.08
C VAL A 366 36.14 5.48 13.40
N ILE A 367 35.24 4.50 13.45
CA ILE A 367 34.84 3.77 14.65
C ILE A 367 35.22 2.28 14.46
N VAL A 368 36.05 1.74 15.34
CA VAL A 368 36.32 0.31 15.38
C VAL A 368 35.18 -0.39 16.09
N ILE A 369 34.61 -1.43 15.47
CA ILE A 369 33.49 -2.19 15.99
C ILE A 369 33.85 -3.68 16.15
N GLN A 370 33.06 -4.40 16.95
CA GLN A 370 33.20 -5.84 17.03
C GLN A 370 32.82 -6.50 15.69
N ASN A 371 33.58 -7.50 15.26
CA ASN A 371 33.25 -8.29 14.05
C ASN A 371 32.14 -9.30 14.38
N ARG A 372 30.94 -8.78 14.67
CA ARG A 372 29.77 -9.57 14.99
C ARG A 372 28.51 -8.81 14.57
N GLY A 373 27.62 -9.43 13.78
CA GLY A 373 26.42 -8.81 13.26
C GLY A 373 26.63 -7.99 11.98
N ARG A 374 27.82 -8.06 11.36
CA ARG A 374 28.15 -7.47 10.04
C ARG A 374 27.72 -6.00 9.92
N ASP A 375 27.16 -5.63 8.76
CA ASP A 375 26.57 -4.33 8.44
C ASP A 375 25.40 -3.95 9.38
N VAL A 376 24.59 -4.93 9.81
CA VAL A 376 23.43 -4.68 10.69
C VAL A 376 23.88 -4.11 12.05
N SER A 377 24.92 -4.69 12.69
CA SER A 377 25.44 -4.17 13.95
C SER A 377 26.19 -2.85 13.77
N ALA A 378 26.81 -2.65 12.61
CA ALA A 378 27.42 -1.37 12.25
C ALA A 378 26.39 -0.22 12.20
N LEU A 379 25.15 -0.52 11.83
CA LEU A 379 24.04 0.44 11.90
C LEU A 379 23.43 0.49 13.30
N LEU A 380 22.92 -0.63 13.81
CA LEU A 380 22.04 -0.63 14.98
C LEU A 380 22.77 -0.48 16.31
N VAL A 381 24.02 -0.95 16.42
CA VAL A 381 24.81 -0.87 17.66
C VAL A 381 25.76 0.32 17.64
N ALA A 382 26.56 0.45 16.59
CA ALA A 382 27.62 1.47 16.58
C ALA A 382 27.07 2.91 16.51
N THR A 383 25.88 3.10 15.92
CA THR A 383 25.31 4.45 15.73
C THR A 383 24.24 4.84 16.76
N LYS A 384 23.76 3.91 17.59
CA LYS A 384 22.59 4.11 18.48
C LYS A 384 22.66 5.38 19.35
N LYS A 385 23.85 5.84 19.71
CA LYS A 385 24.03 7.01 20.59
C LYS A 385 23.81 8.36 19.89
N PHE A 386 23.91 8.41 18.56
CA PHE A 386 23.89 9.68 17.83
C PHE A 386 22.95 9.72 16.63
N ILE A 387 22.54 8.56 16.09
CA ILE A 387 21.80 8.48 14.83
C ILE A 387 20.48 9.26 14.85
N MET A 388 19.79 9.27 16.00
CA MET A 388 18.52 9.98 16.17
C MET A 388 18.64 11.50 16.14
N ASN A 389 19.87 12.05 16.14
CA ASN A 389 20.12 13.49 16.04
C ASN A 389 20.09 14.01 14.59
N TYR A 390 20.00 13.11 13.60
CA TYR A 390 20.00 13.45 12.18
C TYR A 390 18.59 13.50 11.60
N ASP A 391 18.42 14.33 10.57
CA ASP A 391 17.21 14.39 9.78
C ASP A 391 17.21 13.29 8.72
N TYR A 392 18.34 13.10 8.04
CA TYR A 392 18.54 12.11 6.97
C TYR A 392 19.87 11.39 7.13
N VAL A 393 19.83 10.08 6.93
CA VAL A 393 21.01 9.22 6.99
C VAL A 393 21.06 8.33 5.75
N CYS A 394 22.22 8.28 5.10
CA CYS A 394 22.56 7.25 4.14
C CYS A 394 23.34 6.15 4.84
N PHE A 395 22.86 4.92 4.76
CA PHE A 395 23.59 3.76 5.26
C PHE A 395 24.11 2.92 4.11
N MET A 396 25.42 2.66 4.12
CA MET A 396 26.13 1.91 3.07
C MET A 396 27.13 0.94 3.69
N HIS A 397 27.52 -0.06 2.92
CA HIS A 397 28.64 -0.93 3.29
C HIS A 397 29.35 -1.47 2.06
N ASP A 398 30.63 -1.82 2.18
CA ASP A 398 31.35 -2.51 1.13
C ASP A 398 30.82 -3.95 0.96
N LYS A 399 30.87 -4.46 -0.26
CA LYS A 399 30.32 -5.78 -0.57
C LYS A 399 31.11 -6.49 -1.65
N LYS A 400 31.50 -7.72 -1.37
CA LYS A 400 32.07 -8.64 -2.36
C LYS A 400 31.17 -9.85 -2.55
N VAL A 401 30.89 -10.18 -3.80
CA VAL A 401 30.15 -11.39 -4.20
C VAL A 401 31.14 -12.35 -4.88
N THR A 402 31.92 -13.06 -4.07
CA THR A 402 33.04 -13.90 -4.55
C THR A 402 32.58 -15.30 -4.97
N GLN A 403 31.38 -15.70 -4.59
CA GLN A 403 30.84 -17.03 -4.92
C GLN A 403 30.39 -17.18 -6.38
N LEU A 404 30.17 -16.07 -7.10
CA LEU A 404 29.77 -16.07 -8.50
C LEU A 404 31.02 -16.01 -9.41
N LYS A 405 31.00 -16.76 -10.51
CA LYS A 405 32.05 -16.75 -11.50
C LYS A 405 31.49 -16.62 -12.92
N PRO A 406 32.00 -15.73 -13.78
CA PRO A 406 33.10 -14.78 -13.45
C PRO A 406 32.63 -13.75 -12.39
N GLU A 407 33.56 -13.16 -11.66
CA GLU A 407 33.26 -12.20 -10.56
C GLU A 407 32.45 -10.97 -11.02
N THR A 408 32.54 -10.63 -12.30
CA THR A 408 31.75 -9.55 -12.92
C THR A 408 30.26 -9.75 -12.79
N ILE A 409 29.74 -10.98 -12.68
CA ILE A 409 28.33 -11.29 -12.45
C ILE A 409 27.86 -10.72 -11.09
N GLY A 410 28.71 -10.90 -10.05
CA GLY A 410 28.42 -10.38 -8.71
C GLY A 410 28.64 -8.87 -8.55
N TYR A 411 29.44 -8.27 -9.43
CA TYR A 411 29.77 -6.85 -9.37
C TYR A 411 28.55 -5.94 -9.55
N GLY A 412 27.60 -6.36 -10.39
CA GLY A 412 26.36 -5.62 -10.64
C GLY A 412 25.54 -5.34 -9.38
N PHE A 413 25.58 -6.23 -8.39
CA PHE A 413 24.88 -6.04 -7.12
C PHE A 413 25.40 -4.80 -6.37
N SER A 414 26.71 -4.75 -6.11
CA SER A 414 27.34 -3.62 -5.41
C SER A 414 27.18 -2.32 -6.21
N TYR A 415 27.42 -2.37 -7.52
CA TYR A 415 27.27 -1.23 -8.43
C TYR A 415 25.85 -0.64 -8.35
N LYS A 416 24.82 -1.47 -8.45
CA LYS A 416 23.42 -1.04 -8.39
C LYS A 416 23.10 -0.33 -7.07
N CYS A 417 23.57 -0.86 -5.94
CA CYS A 417 23.35 -0.23 -4.64
C CYS A 417 24.05 1.12 -4.53
N PHE A 418 25.32 1.21 -4.87
CA PHE A 418 26.09 2.43 -4.75
C PHE A 418 25.64 3.53 -5.74
N GLU A 419 25.42 3.18 -7.01
CA GLU A 419 25.00 4.15 -8.03
C GLU A 419 23.60 4.75 -7.75
N ASN A 420 22.69 3.98 -7.17
CA ASN A 420 21.37 4.47 -6.84
C ASN A 420 21.36 5.34 -5.57
N MET A 421 22.25 5.07 -4.61
CA MET A 421 22.25 5.79 -3.34
C MET A 421 23.24 6.97 -3.30
N LEU A 422 24.42 6.82 -3.96
CA LEU A 422 25.54 7.78 -3.91
C LEU A 422 26.16 8.04 -5.30
N GLY A 423 25.49 7.75 -6.41
CA GLY A 423 26.08 7.73 -7.76
C GLY A 423 26.65 9.06 -8.26
N SER A 424 26.21 10.18 -7.71
CA SER A 424 26.76 11.51 -7.94
C SER A 424 26.28 12.50 -6.88
N LYS A 425 26.92 13.70 -6.82
CA LYS A 425 26.47 14.78 -5.95
C LYS A 425 24.99 15.14 -6.19
N ASN A 426 24.57 15.19 -7.46
CA ASN A 426 23.18 15.49 -7.78
C ASN A 426 22.22 14.37 -7.34
N VAL A 427 22.58 13.09 -7.47
CA VAL A 427 21.77 11.98 -6.96
C VAL A 427 21.55 12.11 -5.45
N VAL A 428 22.61 12.43 -4.69
CA VAL A 428 22.54 12.67 -3.24
C VAL A 428 21.63 13.85 -2.91
N LEU A 429 21.80 14.96 -3.60
CA LEU A 429 20.98 16.16 -3.39
C LEU A 429 19.51 15.90 -3.72
N ASN A 430 19.24 15.17 -4.81
CA ASN A 430 17.88 14.81 -5.21
C ASN A 430 17.25 13.78 -4.25
N ALA A 431 18.03 12.89 -3.64
CA ALA A 431 17.53 12.02 -2.57
C ALA A 431 17.03 12.85 -1.37
N ILE A 432 17.79 13.87 -0.97
CA ILE A 432 17.40 14.77 0.13
C ILE A 432 16.16 15.60 -0.28
N GLU A 433 16.12 16.16 -1.49
CA GLU A 433 14.97 16.87 -2.04
C GLU A 433 13.70 16.00 -2.02
N THR A 434 13.81 14.73 -2.43
CA THR A 434 12.70 13.78 -2.39
C THR A 434 12.15 13.58 -0.97
N PHE A 435 13.02 13.54 0.04
CA PHE A 435 12.55 13.52 1.43
C PHE A 435 11.85 14.82 1.84
N GLU A 436 12.37 15.99 1.45
CA GLU A 436 11.74 17.28 1.78
C GLU A 436 10.35 17.42 1.17
N GLU A 437 10.19 17.02 -0.09
CA GLU A 437 8.93 17.07 -0.81
C GLU A 437 7.91 16.03 -0.33
N ASN A 438 8.38 14.95 0.30
CA ASN A 438 7.54 13.85 0.72
C ASN A 438 7.64 13.59 2.24
N PRO A 439 6.85 14.30 3.06
CA PRO A 439 6.94 14.21 4.53
C PRO A 439 6.72 12.80 5.10
N ARG A 440 5.95 11.96 4.42
CA ARG A 440 5.68 10.57 4.80
C ARG A 440 6.69 9.55 4.22
N LEU A 441 7.64 10.00 3.42
CA LEU A 441 8.74 9.14 2.97
C LEU A 441 9.69 8.87 4.13
N GLY A 442 9.84 7.61 4.52
CA GLY A 442 10.70 7.18 5.63
C GLY A 442 12.00 6.54 5.18
N MET A 443 12.00 5.89 4.01
CA MET A 443 13.15 5.17 3.48
C MET A 443 13.19 5.21 1.95
N LEU A 444 14.38 5.44 1.38
CA LEU A 444 14.69 5.26 -0.03
C LEU A 444 15.74 4.15 -0.17
N MET A 445 15.48 3.18 -1.04
CA MET A 445 16.35 2.04 -1.25
C MET A 445 16.48 1.72 -2.74
N PRO A 446 17.56 1.06 -3.19
CA PRO A 446 17.64 0.57 -4.55
C PRO A 446 16.60 -0.54 -4.77
N PRO A 447 16.12 -0.74 -6.02
CA PRO A 447 15.32 -1.92 -6.34
C PRO A 447 16.09 -3.21 -6.04
N PRO A 448 15.42 -4.38 -5.97
CA PRO A 448 16.07 -5.66 -5.74
C PRO A 448 17.28 -5.88 -6.66
N PRO A 449 18.40 -6.36 -6.13
CA PRO A 449 19.61 -6.54 -6.92
C PRO A 449 19.46 -7.67 -7.94
N ASN A 450 20.23 -7.57 -9.04
CA ASN A 450 20.34 -8.62 -10.03
C ASN A 450 21.78 -9.11 -10.14
N HIS A 451 21.95 -10.34 -10.56
CA HIS A 451 23.23 -10.97 -10.86
C HIS A 451 23.32 -11.21 -12.37
N GLY A 452 24.14 -10.41 -13.07
CA GLY A 452 24.17 -10.44 -14.53
C GLY A 452 22.79 -10.12 -15.13
N ASP A 453 22.33 -10.96 -16.04
CA ASP A 453 21.01 -10.85 -16.70
C ASP A 453 19.86 -11.50 -15.93
N TYR A 454 20.13 -12.08 -14.75
CA TYR A 454 19.15 -12.81 -13.98
C TYR A 454 18.76 -12.11 -12.69
N TYR A 455 17.49 -11.80 -12.54
CA TYR A 455 16.89 -11.20 -11.35
C TYR A 455 16.41 -12.30 -10.38
N ILE A 456 17.35 -13.02 -9.81
CA ILE A 456 17.08 -14.16 -8.92
C ILE A 456 16.26 -13.79 -7.68
N THR A 457 16.24 -12.52 -7.29
CA THR A 457 15.50 -12.05 -6.12
C THR A 457 14.06 -11.67 -6.43
N LEU A 458 13.73 -11.31 -7.67
CA LEU A 458 12.37 -10.92 -8.02
C LEU A 458 11.40 -12.11 -7.91
N GLY A 459 10.37 -11.94 -7.07
CA GLY A 459 9.42 -13.00 -6.75
C GLY A 459 9.90 -13.97 -5.67
N LEU A 460 11.12 -13.82 -5.17
CA LEU A 460 11.73 -14.65 -4.12
C LEU A 460 12.35 -13.81 -2.99
N GLU A 461 11.90 -12.58 -2.81
CA GLU A 461 12.48 -11.60 -1.88
C GLU A 461 12.44 -12.06 -0.41
N TRP A 462 11.48 -12.89 -0.05
CA TRP A 462 11.45 -13.51 1.28
C TRP A 462 12.58 -14.49 1.50
N GLY A 463 12.96 -15.28 0.48
CA GLY A 463 13.89 -16.38 0.66
C GLY A 463 13.41 -17.33 1.77
N MET A 464 14.28 -17.64 2.73
CA MET A 464 13.95 -18.44 3.91
C MET A 464 13.60 -17.57 5.15
N ASN A 465 13.28 -16.28 4.98
CA ASN A 465 13.27 -15.33 6.08
C ASN A 465 11.89 -14.91 6.56
N PHE A 466 10.79 -15.37 5.94
CA PHE A 466 9.44 -14.95 6.30
C PHE A 466 9.12 -15.19 7.78
N GLU A 467 9.26 -16.42 8.26
CA GLU A 467 8.94 -16.76 9.65
C GLU A 467 9.85 -16.04 10.66
N ASN A 468 11.15 -15.90 10.36
CA ASN A 468 12.06 -15.15 11.21
C ASN A 468 11.69 -13.66 11.28
N THR A 469 11.29 -13.08 10.14
CA THR A 469 10.84 -11.68 10.08
C THR A 469 9.53 -11.49 10.84
N LYS A 470 8.58 -12.42 10.71
CA LYS A 470 7.31 -12.39 11.44
C LYS A 470 7.50 -12.50 12.95
N ASN A 471 8.42 -13.37 13.39
CA ASN A 471 8.75 -13.49 14.81
C ASN A 471 9.38 -12.20 15.36
N LEU A 472 10.31 -11.60 14.61
CA LEU A 472 10.91 -10.32 14.96
C LEU A 472 9.86 -9.18 14.97
N ALA A 473 8.95 -9.16 14.00
CA ALA A 473 7.85 -8.20 13.96
C ALA A 473 6.99 -8.27 15.23
N LYS A 474 6.67 -9.49 15.66
CA LYS A 474 5.91 -9.72 16.91
C LYS A 474 6.68 -9.23 18.13
N GLU A 475 8.00 -9.50 18.21
CA GLU A 475 8.87 -9.03 19.29
C GLU A 475 8.88 -7.49 19.36
N LEU A 476 8.95 -6.83 18.21
CA LEU A 476 8.94 -5.37 18.09
C LEU A 476 7.54 -4.74 18.24
N GLY A 477 6.47 -5.54 18.34
CA GLY A 477 5.11 -5.02 18.42
C GLY A 477 4.57 -4.41 17.12
N ILE A 478 5.07 -4.85 15.97
CA ILE A 478 4.60 -4.41 14.65
C ILE A 478 3.23 -5.01 14.36
N THR A 479 2.27 -4.17 13.99
CA THR A 479 0.86 -4.54 13.73
C THR A 479 0.44 -4.35 12.27
N VAL A 480 1.26 -3.66 11.46
CA VAL A 480 0.99 -3.49 10.02
C VAL A 480 1.00 -4.85 9.30
N PRO A 481 0.25 -4.99 8.19
CA PRO A 481 0.11 -6.27 7.50
C PRO A 481 1.43 -6.80 6.94
N ILE A 482 1.81 -8.00 7.34
CA ILE A 482 2.94 -8.77 6.78
C ILE A 482 2.35 -10.05 6.18
N ASP A 483 2.53 -10.24 4.87
CA ASP A 483 1.93 -11.33 4.11
C ASP A 483 3.02 -12.07 3.32
N GLU A 484 3.12 -13.39 3.50
CA GLU A 484 4.07 -14.25 2.79
C GLU A 484 3.85 -14.25 1.26
N LYS A 485 2.61 -14.04 0.83
CA LYS A 485 2.22 -14.04 -0.58
C LYS A 485 2.53 -12.73 -1.31
N LYS A 486 2.99 -11.71 -0.57
CA LYS A 486 3.35 -10.40 -1.11
C LYS A 486 4.82 -10.14 -0.85
N GLU A 487 5.49 -9.58 -1.84
CA GLU A 487 6.91 -9.24 -1.73
C GLU A 487 7.16 -8.21 -0.60
N PRO A 488 8.20 -8.38 0.23
CA PRO A 488 8.64 -7.35 1.14
C PRO A 488 9.29 -6.21 0.34
N ILE A 489 8.94 -4.97 0.64
CA ILE A 489 9.64 -3.80 0.08
C ILE A 489 10.86 -3.53 0.98
N ALA A 490 11.89 -4.34 0.83
CA ALA A 490 13.05 -4.36 1.72
C ALA A 490 14.32 -3.85 1.02
N PRO A 491 15.24 -3.20 1.76
CA PRO A 491 16.54 -2.79 1.23
C PRO A 491 17.48 -4.00 1.11
N LEU A 492 17.21 -4.87 0.12
CA LEU A 492 18.00 -6.07 -0.12
C LEU A 492 19.44 -5.70 -0.44
N GLY A 493 20.36 -6.11 0.42
CA GLY A 493 21.75 -5.67 0.42
C GLY A 493 22.06 -4.59 1.44
N THR A 494 21.10 -4.19 2.26
CA THR A 494 21.25 -3.32 3.45
C THR A 494 21.93 -1.98 3.14
N MET A 495 21.58 -1.34 2.01
CA MET A 495 22.08 -0.01 1.61
C MET A 495 20.88 0.88 1.27
N PHE A 496 20.73 1.99 1.99
CA PHE A 496 19.53 2.83 1.86
C PHE A 496 19.67 4.20 2.52
N TRP A 497 18.84 5.14 2.11
CA TRP A 497 18.59 6.39 2.81
C TRP A 497 17.38 6.26 3.73
N PHE A 498 17.41 6.91 4.89
CA PHE A 498 16.27 6.89 5.81
C PHE A 498 16.18 8.12 6.70
N ARG A 499 14.97 8.36 7.23
CA ARG A 499 14.74 9.24 8.37
C ARG A 499 14.95 8.44 9.65
N PRO A 500 15.87 8.79 10.55
CA PRO A 500 16.04 8.06 11.82
C PRO A 500 14.74 7.91 12.62
N ARG A 501 13.92 8.95 12.68
CA ARG A 501 12.60 8.90 13.35
C ARG A 501 11.64 7.83 12.77
N ALA A 502 11.73 7.53 11.48
CA ALA A 502 10.93 6.47 10.85
C ALA A 502 11.43 5.05 11.21
N MET A 503 12.60 4.93 11.81
CA MET A 503 13.15 3.67 12.30
C MET A 503 13.27 3.63 13.84
N LYS A 504 12.61 4.55 14.53
CA LYS A 504 12.70 4.72 15.98
C LYS A 504 12.41 3.43 16.73
N LEU A 505 11.35 2.71 16.36
CA LEU A 505 10.96 1.45 16.97
C LEU A 505 12.10 0.41 16.98
N LEU A 506 12.91 0.36 15.92
CA LEU A 506 14.03 -0.57 15.80
C LEU A 506 15.21 -0.14 16.66
N PHE A 507 15.51 1.16 16.75
CA PHE A 507 16.58 1.68 17.60
C PHE A 507 16.20 1.64 19.10
N ASP A 508 14.95 1.79 19.45
CA ASP A 508 14.45 1.71 20.83
C ASP A 508 14.63 0.32 21.46
N ARG A 509 14.83 -0.74 20.65
CA ARG A 509 15.15 -2.07 21.17
C ARG A 509 16.52 -2.14 21.86
N ASP A 510 17.38 -1.15 21.64
CA ASP A 510 18.70 -1.04 22.26
C ASP A 510 19.61 -2.26 22.01
N TRP A 511 19.86 -2.52 20.75
CA TRP A 511 20.69 -3.64 20.29
C TRP A 511 22.11 -3.64 20.85
N GLU A 512 22.61 -4.85 21.20
CA GLU A 512 23.99 -5.11 21.58
C GLU A 512 24.64 -6.12 20.64
N TYR A 513 25.97 -6.19 20.59
CA TYR A 513 26.65 -7.14 19.70
C TYR A 513 26.28 -8.59 20.03
N GLU A 514 25.99 -8.90 21.30
CA GLU A 514 25.63 -10.22 21.80
C GLU A 514 24.27 -10.72 21.27
N ASP A 515 23.40 -9.84 20.82
CA ASP A 515 22.12 -10.18 20.21
C ASP A 515 22.30 -10.88 18.84
N PHE A 516 23.44 -10.64 18.17
CA PHE A 516 23.71 -11.20 16.87
C PHE A 516 24.45 -12.54 16.97
N PRO A 517 24.23 -13.47 16.02
CA PRO A 517 24.96 -14.72 15.97
C PRO A 517 26.47 -14.48 15.76
N PRO A 518 27.36 -15.36 16.31
CA PRO A 518 28.80 -15.26 16.07
C PRO A 518 29.16 -15.60 14.62
N GLU A 519 30.29 -15.09 14.13
CA GLU A 519 30.84 -15.49 12.85
C GLU A 519 31.63 -16.83 12.96
N PRO A 520 31.66 -17.69 11.91
CA PRO A 520 30.99 -17.52 10.61
C PRO A 520 29.48 -17.79 10.69
N ASN A 521 28.69 -16.90 10.09
CA ASN A 521 27.25 -16.99 10.09
C ASN A 521 26.72 -17.59 8.76
N ALA A 522 25.50 -18.15 8.78
CA ALA A 522 24.85 -18.72 7.61
C ALA A 522 24.64 -17.68 6.49
N ILE A 523 24.52 -18.18 5.26
CA ILE A 523 24.37 -17.34 4.06
C ILE A 523 22.97 -16.73 3.98
N ASP A 524 21.95 -17.43 4.49
CA ASP A 524 20.55 -16.97 4.53
C ASP A 524 19.83 -17.54 5.78
N GLY A 525 18.61 -17.11 6.06
CA GLY A 525 17.78 -17.63 7.14
C GLY A 525 18.20 -17.19 8.55
N THR A 526 18.97 -16.12 8.70
CA THR A 526 19.46 -15.63 10.00
C THR A 526 18.69 -14.40 10.49
N LEU A 527 18.93 -14.01 11.76
CA LEU A 527 18.42 -12.76 12.32
C LEU A 527 18.81 -11.54 11.47
N LEU A 528 20.02 -11.51 10.90
CA LEU A 528 20.48 -10.40 10.06
C LEU A 528 19.59 -10.24 8.82
N HIS A 529 19.21 -11.35 8.18
CA HIS A 529 18.32 -11.33 7.02
C HIS A 529 16.87 -11.00 7.39
N ALA A 530 16.42 -11.39 8.60
CA ALA A 530 15.13 -10.97 9.12
C ALA A 530 15.11 -9.45 9.38
N ILE A 531 16.20 -8.87 9.92
CA ILE A 531 16.35 -7.44 10.12
C ILE A 531 16.34 -6.68 8.79
N GLU A 532 17.01 -7.20 7.77
CA GLU A 532 16.99 -6.61 6.42
C GLU A 532 15.55 -6.48 5.89
N ARG A 533 14.67 -7.46 6.12
CA ARG A 533 13.26 -7.40 5.69
C ARG A 533 12.39 -6.56 6.61
N ILE A 534 12.73 -6.47 7.89
CA ILE A 534 11.90 -5.76 8.87
C ILE A 534 12.03 -4.23 8.77
N TYR A 535 13.14 -3.69 8.26
CA TYR A 535 13.39 -2.25 8.19
C TYR A 535 12.19 -1.46 7.64
N SER A 536 11.65 -1.88 6.51
CA SER A 536 10.52 -1.19 5.87
C SER A 536 9.20 -1.35 6.62
N TYR A 537 8.99 -2.47 7.31
CA TYR A 537 7.80 -2.66 8.16
C TYR A 537 7.86 -1.80 9.42
N VAL A 538 9.05 -1.58 9.97
CA VAL A 538 9.26 -0.59 11.04
C VAL A 538 8.92 0.80 10.53
N VAL A 539 9.41 1.18 9.36
CA VAL A 539 9.08 2.46 8.72
C VAL A 539 7.58 2.63 8.55
N GLN A 540 6.88 1.59 8.10
CA GLN A 540 5.43 1.62 7.95
C GLN A 540 4.71 1.73 9.30
N GLN A 541 5.16 0.99 10.32
CA GLN A 541 4.60 1.04 11.67
C GLN A 541 4.72 2.44 12.30
N GLU A 542 5.80 3.16 12.01
CA GLU A 542 6.02 4.54 12.44
C GLU A 542 5.24 5.57 11.58
N GLY A 543 4.40 5.13 10.65
CA GLY A 543 3.53 5.97 9.82
C GLY A 543 4.22 6.60 8.61
N TYR A 544 5.29 5.99 8.11
CA TYR A 544 6.01 6.39 6.91
C TYR A 544 5.95 5.28 5.85
N TYR A 545 6.25 5.63 4.60
CA TYR A 545 6.35 4.62 3.55
C TYR A 545 7.79 4.43 3.07
N PRO A 546 8.17 3.19 2.70
CA PRO A 546 9.40 2.89 1.98
C PRO A 546 9.19 3.06 0.48
N ALA A 547 10.23 3.48 -0.26
CA ALA A 547 10.18 3.64 -1.70
C ALA A 547 11.48 3.19 -2.37
N TRP A 548 11.40 2.85 -3.66
CA TRP A 548 12.59 2.63 -4.46
C TRP A 548 13.12 3.94 -5.03
N ALA A 549 14.45 4.03 -5.11
CA ALA A 549 15.14 5.11 -5.80
C ALA A 549 16.14 4.53 -6.80
N LEU A 550 16.13 5.09 -8.00
CA LEU A 550 17.08 4.80 -9.06
C LEU A 550 17.75 6.11 -9.50
N SER A 551 19.05 6.06 -9.71
CA SER A 551 19.68 7.12 -10.51
C SER A 551 19.17 7.02 -11.97
N ASP A 552 19.16 8.12 -12.70
CA ASP A 552 18.76 8.14 -14.12
C ASP A 552 19.58 7.13 -14.95
N LYS A 553 20.88 6.96 -14.66
CA LYS A 553 21.72 5.93 -15.28
C LYS A 553 21.23 4.50 -15.00
N CYS A 554 20.91 4.19 -13.75
CA CYS A 554 20.42 2.87 -13.39
C CYS A 554 19.02 2.63 -13.95
N ALA A 555 18.16 3.65 -14.00
CA ALA A 555 16.84 3.55 -14.62
C ALA A 555 16.95 3.20 -16.11
N ASP A 556 17.87 3.83 -16.86
CA ASP A 556 18.14 3.51 -18.28
C ASP A 556 18.54 2.04 -18.46
N ILE A 557 19.41 1.53 -17.58
CA ILE A 557 19.86 0.13 -17.60
C ILE A 557 18.69 -0.81 -17.28
N GLU A 558 17.93 -0.52 -16.22
CA GLU A 558 16.78 -1.34 -15.80
C GLU A 558 15.70 -1.41 -16.88
N ILE A 559 15.32 -0.28 -17.48
CA ILE A 559 14.32 -0.24 -18.55
C ILE A 559 14.80 -1.09 -19.74
N THR A 560 16.08 -0.99 -20.11
CA THR A 560 16.67 -1.77 -21.20
C THR A 560 16.62 -3.27 -20.89
N ASN A 561 17.03 -3.67 -19.70
CA ASN A 561 17.09 -5.07 -19.29
C ASN A 561 15.67 -5.67 -19.15
N LEU A 562 14.75 -4.96 -18.50
CA LEU A 562 13.37 -5.42 -18.33
C LEU A 562 12.65 -5.52 -19.68
N ASN A 563 12.86 -4.55 -20.59
CA ASN A 563 12.29 -4.61 -21.93
C ASN A 563 12.84 -5.80 -22.73
N TYR A 564 14.16 -6.07 -22.65
CA TYR A 564 14.75 -7.24 -23.29
C TYR A 564 14.17 -8.55 -22.76
N MET A 565 14.10 -8.68 -21.43
CA MET A 565 13.55 -9.89 -20.80
C MET A 565 12.08 -10.09 -21.13
N LEU A 566 11.26 -9.04 -21.00
CA LEU A 566 9.83 -9.11 -21.33
C LEU A 566 9.61 -9.46 -22.80
N ARG A 567 10.39 -8.87 -23.72
CA ARG A 567 10.34 -9.20 -25.15
C ARG A 567 10.70 -10.67 -25.40
N THR A 568 11.72 -11.18 -24.73
CA THR A 568 12.13 -12.57 -24.85
C THR A 568 11.05 -13.51 -24.33
N MET A 569 10.47 -13.20 -23.17
CA MET A 569 9.35 -13.97 -22.62
C MET A 569 8.13 -13.93 -23.55
N ASN A 570 7.76 -12.74 -24.05
CA ASN A 570 6.62 -12.59 -24.96
C ASN A 570 6.82 -13.37 -26.26
N ASN A 571 8.05 -13.45 -26.80
CA ASN A 571 8.30 -14.26 -27.98
C ASN A 571 8.00 -15.74 -27.74
N VAL A 572 8.35 -16.28 -26.58
CA VAL A 572 8.03 -17.66 -26.20
C VAL A 572 6.50 -17.82 -26.06
N VAL A 573 5.86 -16.89 -25.32
CA VAL A 573 4.41 -16.97 -25.01
C VAL A 573 3.55 -16.80 -26.26
N PHE A 574 3.89 -15.84 -27.18
CA PHE A 574 3.00 -15.44 -28.27
C PHE A 574 3.33 -16.09 -29.62
N HIS A 575 4.54 -16.56 -29.83
CA HIS A 575 4.86 -17.33 -31.04
C HIS A 575 4.48 -18.81 -30.94
N GLU A 576 4.36 -19.32 -29.73
CA GLU A 576 4.04 -20.72 -29.45
C GLU A 576 2.72 -20.91 -28.70
N GLY A 577 2.01 -19.84 -28.35
CA GLY A 577 0.80 -19.86 -27.53
C GLY A 577 -0.38 -19.01 -28.04
N PRO A 578 -1.53 -19.06 -27.38
CA PRO A 578 -2.75 -18.38 -27.79
C PRO A 578 -2.64 -16.87 -27.60
N GLY A 579 -2.58 -16.12 -28.63
CA GLY A 579 -2.43 -14.68 -28.77
C GLY A 579 -2.97 -13.75 -27.65
N ALA A 580 -2.61 -12.49 -27.71
CA ALA A 580 -2.75 -11.51 -26.63
C ALA A 580 -4.19 -11.11 -26.33
N GLY A 581 -4.55 -11.26 -25.06
CA GLY A 581 -5.64 -10.59 -24.40
C GLY A 581 -5.11 -9.76 -23.21
N LYS A 582 -5.88 -9.69 -22.15
CA LYS A 582 -5.41 -9.19 -20.85
C LYS A 582 -4.30 -10.11 -20.31
N PHE A 583 -3.44 -9.61 -19.43
CA PHE A 583 -2.37 -10.40 -18.82
C PHE A 583 -2.90 -11.70 -18.18
N GLU A 584 -4.08 -11.63 -17.57
CA GLU A 584 -4.78 -12.79 -17.02
C GLU A 584 -5.13 -13.84 -18.10
N ASP A 585 -5.54 -13.40 -19.31
CA ASP A 585 -5.84 -14.29 -20.43
C ASP A 585 -4.57 -14.98 -20.94
N VAL A 586 -3.43 -14.25 -20.91
CA VAL A 586 -2.12 -14.83 -21.25
C VAL A 586 -1.74 -15.92 -20.26
N ILE A 587 -1.86 -15.66 -18.98
CA ILE A 587 -1.58 -16.64 -17.91
C ILE A 587 -2.54 -17.84 -18.02
N ASN A 588 -3.82 -17.60 -18.22
CA ASN A 588 -4.81 -18.67 -18.40
C ASN A 588 -4.55 -19.47 -19.68
N GLY A 589 -4.13 -18.81 -20.76
CA GLY A 589 -3.71 -19.43 -22.00
C GLY A 589 -2.50 -20.33 -21.82
N LEU A 590 -1.47 -19.85 -21.13
CA LEU A 590 -0.31 -20.66 -20.76
C LEU A 590 -0.70 -21.88 -19.92
N HIS A 591 -1.58 -21.71 -18.94
CA HIS A 591 -2.10 -22.81 -18.14
C HIS A 591 -2.86 -23.84 -19.00
N SER A 592 -3.65 -23.40 -19.96
CA SER A 592 -4.40 -24.27 -20.86
C SER A 592 -3.52 -25.04 -21.85
N GLU A 593 -2.58 -24.35 -22.49
CA GLU A 593 -1.72 -24.89 -23.55
C GLU A 593 -0.68 -25.88 -23.03
N PHE A 594 -0.11 -25.59 -21.88
CA PHE A 594 0.89 -26.47 -21.25
C PHE A 594 0.28 -27.53 -20.31
N GLY A 595 -1.04 -27.73 -20.35
CA GLY A 595 -1.72 -28.74 -19.54
C GLY A 595 -1.81 -28.35 -18.05
N TYR A 596 -1.68 -27.09 -17.76
CA TYR A 596 -1.64 -26.50 -16.43
C TYR A 596 -3.04 -26.18 -15.89
N GLY A 597 -3.98 -27.07 -16.10
CA GLY A 597 -5.35 -26.98 -15.57
C GLY A 597 -5.46 -26.94 -14.03
N ASN A 598 -4.34 -27.25 -13.35
CA ASN A 598 -4.13 -26.97 -11.92
C ASN A 598 -2.66 -26.58 -11.76
N CYS A 599 -2.39 -25.34 -11.38
CA CYS A 599 -1.04 -24.78 -11.19
C CYS A 599 -0.06 -25.68 -10.42
N GLY A 600 -0.54 -26.50 -9.49
CA GLY A 600 0.28 -27.45 -8.75
C GLY A 600 0.96 -28.51 -9.64
N ASN A 601 0.25 -29.07 -10.59
CA ASN A 601 0.79 -30.21 -11.39
C ASN A 601 1.78 -29.78 -12.46
N ALA A 602 1.71 -28.59 -12.91
CA ALA A 602 2.52 -28.08 -14.00
C ALA A 602 3.86 -27.51 -13.58
N LEU A 603 3.84 -26.77 -12.51
CA LEU A 603 5.05 -26.43 -11.82
C LEU A 603 5.78 -27.71 -11.40
N GLU A 604 5.10 -28.73 -10.87
CA GLU A 604 5.68 -30.03 -10.59
C GLU A 604 6.26 -30.73 -11.85
N ALA A 605 5.59 -30.66 -12.99
CA ALA A 605 6.08 -31.25 -14.23
C ALA A 605 7.27 -30.48 -14.82
N GLY A 606 7.23 -29.15 -14.84
CA GLY A 606 8.34 -28.30 -15.28
C GLY A 606 9.58 -28.42 -14.37
N LEU A 607 9.35 -28.55 -13.07
CA LEU A 607 10.40 -28.70 -12.09
C LEU A 607 11.00 -30.09 -12.04
N LYS A 608 10.24 -31.14 -12.31
CA LYS A 608 10.77 -32.51 -12.47
C LYS A 608 11.80 -32.63 -13.58
N ASN A 609 11.76 -31.72 -14.54
CA ASN A 609 12.69 -31.67 -15.68
C ASN A 609 13.81 -30.63 -15.50
N SER A 610 13.81 -29.87 -14.40
CA SER A 610 14.80 -28.84 -14.14
C SER A 610 15.94 -29.36 -13.24
N SER A 611 17.18 -29.26 -13.71
CA SER A 611 18.37 -29.66 -12.94
C SER A 611 18.55 -28.88 -11.63
N LEU A 612 17.88 -27.75 -11.47
CA LEU A 612 17.88 -26.93 -10.24
C LEU A 612 17.10 -27.59 -9.09
N TYR A 613 16.15 -28.45 -9.40
CA TYR A 613 15.22 -29.03 -8.43
C TYR A 613 15.37 -30.54 -8.26
N LEU A 614 16.19 -31.16 -9.07
CA LEU A 614 16.55 -32.57 -8.95
C LEU A 614 17.90 -32.67 -8.20
N ASN A 615 17.97 -33.62 -7.26
CA ASN A 615 19.29 -34.02 -6.73
C ASN A 615 20.10 -34.76 -7.80
N ASN A 616 21.35 -35.07 -7.52
CA ASN A 616 22.25 -35.77 -8.46
C ASN A 616 21.72 -37.15 -8.94
N ASP A 617 20.73 -37.71 -8.25
CA ASP A 617 20.09 -38.98 -8.57
C ASP A 617 18.74 -38.81 -9.34
N GLY A 618 18.39 -37.57 -9.74
CA GLY A 618 17.15 -37.29 -10.44
C GLY A 618 15.91 -37.35 -9.56
N VAL A 619 16.03 -37.33 -8.23
CA VAL A 619 14.94 -37.36 -7.28
C VAL A 619 14.54 -35.94 -6.93
N TYR A 620 13.22 -35.68 -6.89
CA TYR A 620 12.64 -34.39 -6.55
C TYR A 620 13.11 -33.92 -5.17
N ASN A 621 13.66 -32.72 -5.11
CA ASN A 621 14.14 -32.15 -3.85
C ASN A 621 12.97 -31.54 -3.06
N GLU A 622 12.50 -32.25 -2.04
CA GLU A 622 11.37 -31.83 -1.20
C GLU A 622 11.56 -30.45 -0.54
N LYS A 623 12.80 -29.98 -0.38
CA LYS A 623 13.12 -28.68 0.17
C LYS A 623 12.51 -27.52 -0.64
N TYR A 624 12.28 -27.73 -1.94
CA TYR A 624 11.68 -26.74 -2.83
C TYR A 624 10.18 -26.93 -3.07
N LYS A 625 9.58 -27.98 -2.51
CA LYS A 625 8.14 -28.29 -2.63
C LYS A 625 7.28 -27.18 -2.01
N VAL A 626 7.78 -26.50 -0.99
CA VAL A 626 7.07 -25.44 -0.28
C VAL A 626 6.94 -24.15 -1.12
N CYS A 627 7.93 -23.82 -1.95
CA CYS A 627 7.88 -22.65 -2.83
C CYS A 627 6.85 -22.75 -3.96
N LEU A 628 6.36 -23.96 -4.25
CA LEU A 628 5.53 -24.28 -5.40
C LEU A 628 4.04 -24.38 -5.11
N LEU A 629 3.67 -24.51 -3.84
CA LEU A 629 2.28 -24.66 -3.41
C LEU A 629 1.49 -23.34 -3.29
N TYR A 630 2.12 -22.20 -3.52
CA TYR A 630 1.54 -20.88 -3.23
C TYR A 630 1.04 -20.11 -4.45
N THR A 631 0.89 -20.73 -5.62
CA THR A 631 0.28 -20.09 -6.80
C THR A 631 -1.18 -20.47 -7.05
N SER A 632 -1.85 -21.13 -6.12
CA SER A 632 -3.31 -21.27 -6.23
C SER A 632 -3.98 -19.97 -5.73
N PRO A 633 -5.01 -19.46 -6.43
CA PRO A 633 -5.79 -18.35 -5.93
C PRO A 633 -6.37 -18.76 -4.58
N SER A 634 -5.89 -18.11 -3.52
CA SER A 634 -6.52 -18.20 -2.21
C SER A 634 -7.94 -17.65 -2.34
N PRO A 635 -8.96 -18.29 -1.79
CA PRO A 635 -10.23 -17.61 -1.62
C PRO A 635 -9.96 -16.38 -0.76
N ARG A 636 -10.09 -15.21 -1.37
CA ARG A 636 -10.16 -13.94 -0.66
C ARG A 636 -11.47 -13.97 0.10
N ASP A 637 -11.41 -14.45 1.31
CA ASP A 637 -12.48 -14.20 2.26
C ASP A 637 -12.13 -14.85 3.60
N SER A 638 -11.46 -14.11 4.39
CA SER A 638 -11.67 -14.12 5.84
C SER A 638 -11.08 -12.83 6.39
N THR A 639 -11.93 -11.89 6.51
CA THR A 639 -12.10 -10.74 7.41
C THR A 639 -12.57 -9.50 6.68
#